data_edbfacf791ff54a8c3cec446444ac7b4
#
_entry.id   edbfacf791ff54a8c3cec446444ac7b4
#
_cell.length_a   1.000
_cell.length_b   1.000
_cell.length_c   1.000
_cell.angle_alpha   90.00
_cell.angle_beta   90.00
_cell.angle_gamma   90.00
#
_symmetry.space_group_name_H-M   'P 1'
#
loop_
_entity.id
_entity.type
_entity.pdbx_description
1 polymer ?
#
loop_
_entity_poly.entity_id
_entity_poly.type
_entity_poly.pdbx_seq_one_letter_code
_entity_poly.pdbx_strand_id
1 'polypeptide(L)'
;MKKYIAFAILLLLNCRNAYSILTPLVDSIPMIDGKKLAVDVYIPTGMSTGPVILIQTPYNRQVYRLTGLPLGVGANINASNYIFVFADWRGFYGSKKAAYAGNPDRTKDAYSTVEWIASQSWSNGKVGTWGASALGKIQYQTAKGNPPHLTCICPVVAAPQFEYKEYFPNGSLRTEYVQQLDGLGFGLTASLMAHPIKDNFWNFVEDANDYPDSIQVPCFMIGGWYDHNTQLMMDFYSQLRTRSPMSVRAKHKILMGPWVHGGHSTAKVGSIAQGQLSYPNAQNKNDSMAMQFFDYYLRNINNNWNSVPAYTLYQMGENKWLNEGSWPLNGVKAYRFYLNKNALMDQVLPSSSSDSLNYSYNPIDPSPTLGGCTLRSDLLQGPYDQLNGIENRSDMLVFSSNKLSKDLILNGRIKVVLKVSSSQLDTDFDVRVTDVYPDGKSMLLNDAVMRMRFRDGFTQAQIAMMVPGNVYDCIIELPTTCIAFLIGHKIRLIISSSNYPKYNRNMNNGQGMYPGNSTDSLLNPLSAVNTIYCNILNASYVELPLLNFSSDISELSDKNHSITLFPNPVGNILKVALLEKMSSNFTLYLFNQIGQEVMQILPTSNEFEIDLSALKSGIYTLGYYNNGYWKHESFVKEN
;
A
#
# COMPACT_ATOMS: atom_id res chain seq x y z
N MET A 1 26.53 24.33 -3.97
CA MET A 1 25.78 25.51 -4.47
C MET A 1 25.26 25.37 -5.90
N LYS A 2 26.03 24.89 -6.90
CA LYS A 2 25.54 24.75 -8.30
C LYS A 2 24.46 23.70 -8.52
N LYS A 3 24.34 22.63 -7.71
CA LYS A 3 23.29 21.59 -7.85
C LYS A 3 21.90 22.03 -7.34
N TYR A 4 21.85 23.02 -6.43
CA TYR A 4 20.57 23.53 -5.88
C TYR A 4 19.90 24.54 -6.81
N ILE A 5 20.65 25.19 -7.69
CA ILE A 5 20.11 26.13 -8.70
C ILE A 5 19.39 25.36 -9.83
N ALA A 6 19.87 24.16 -10.18
CA ALA A 6 19.24 23.33 -11.21
C ALA A 6 17.85 22.79 -10.80
N PHE A 7 17.65 22.49 -9.50
CA PHE A 7 16.36 22.02 -8.99
C PHE A 7 15.30 23.13 -8.96
N ALA A 8 15.70 24.37 -8.64
CA ALA A 8 14.83 25.53 -8.71
C ALA A 8 14.43 25.88 -10.17
N ILE A 9 15.31 25.61 -11.15
CA ILE A 9 15.07 25.90 -12.57
C ILE A 9 14.17 24.87 -13.23
N LEU A 10 14.20 23.59 -12.81
CA LEU A 10 13.27 22.55 -13.34
C LEU A 10 11.82 22.77 -12.89
N LEU A 11 11.59 23.41 -11.74
CA LEU A 11 10.27 23.84 -11.27
C LEU A 11 9.72 25.02 -12.10
N LEU A 12 10.56 25.79 -12.78
CA LEU A 12 10.17 26.99 -13.53
C LEU A 12 9.65 26.72 -14.95
N LEU A 13 9.87 25.51 -15.51
CA LEU A 13 9.53 25.22 -16.91
C LEU A 13 8.12 24.67 -17.15
N ASN A 14 7.32 24.44 -16.09
CA ASN A 14 5.94 23.95 -16.22
C ASN A 14 4.84 24.96 -15.91
N CYS A 15 5.15 26.25 -15.74
CA CYS A 15 4.17 27.31 -15.50
C CYS A 15 3.58 27.86 -16.80
N ARG A 16 2.67 27.11 -17.42
CA ARG A 16 1.70 27.73 -18.36
C ARG A 16 0.45 28.11 -17.57
N ASN A 17 0.40 29.32 -17.13
CA ASN A 17 -0.61 30.21 -16.54
C ASN A 17 -0.07 30.84 -15.26
N ALA A 18 0.92 31.70 -15.39
CA ALA A 18 1.33 32.60 -14.31
C ALA A 18 0.22 33.65 -14.11
N TYR A 19 -0.79 33.33 -13.29
CA TYR A 19 -1.56 34.39 -12.68
C TYR A 19 -0.61 35.22 -11.81
N SER A 20 -0.61 36.53 -11.94
CA SER A 20 0.10 37.42 -11.03
C SER A 20 -0.40 37.12 -9.60
N ILE A 21 0.43 36.44 -8.80
CA ILE A 21 0.06 36.13 -7.42
C ILE A 21 0.11 37.43 -6.62
N LEU A 22 -0.89 37.60 -5.73
CA LEU A 22 -0.93 38.75 -4.83
C LEU A 22 0.39 38.88 -4.05
N THR A 23 0.83 40.11 -3.84
CA THR A 23 1.94 40.37 -2.91
C THR A 23 1.47 40.07 -1.50
N PRO A 24 2.15 39.17 -0.76
CA PRO A 24 1.73 38.85 0.59
C PRO A 24 2.07 39.96 1.57
N LEU A 25 1.29 40.03 2.64
CA LEU A 25 1.73 40.67 3.86
C LEU A 25 2.78 39.75 4.52
N VAL A 26 3.97 40.27 4.74
CA VAL A 26 5.08 39.52 5.36
C VAL A 26 5.10 39.82 6.86
N ASP A 27 5.01 38.79 7.70
CA ASP A 27 4.96 38.93 9.15
C ASP A 27 5.74 37.80 9.84
N SER A 28 5.67 37.75 11.16
CA SER A 28 6.26 36.68 11.97
C SER A 28 5.36 36.31 13.16
N ILE A 29 5.19 35.04 13.35
CA ILE A 29 4.34 34.47 14.42
C ILE A 29 5.18 34.28 15.68
N PRO A 30 4.85 34.94 16.80
CA PRO A 30 5.54 34.72 18.07
C PRO A 30 5.20 33.33 18.64
N MET A 31 6.25 32.60 19.05
CA MET A 31 6.12 31.30 19.72
C MET A 31 6.25 31.47 21.22
N ILE A 32 5.79 30.47 21.98
CA ILE A 32 5.81 30.46 23.46
C ILE A 32 7.23 30.66 24.01
N ASP A 33 8.24 30.18 23.31
CA ASP A 33 9.66 30.32 23.70
C ASP A 33 10.30 31.68 23.29
N GLY A 34 9.50 32.64 22.84
CA GLY A 34 9.95 33.95 22.41
C GLY A 34 10.56 34.01 21.02
N LYS A 35 10.74 32.86 20.35
CA LYS A 35 11.18 32.82 18.94
C LYS A 35 10.05 33.16 17.98
N LYS A 36 10.39 33.37 16.72
CA LYS A 36 9.38 33.79 15.71
C LYS A 36 9.45 32.90 14.48
N LEU A 37 8.31 32.47 13.97
CA LEU A 37 8.18 31.80 12.68
C LEU A 37 7.81 32.80 11.60
N ALA A 38 8.44 32.70 10.44
CA ALA A 38 8.20 33.57 9.31
C ALA A 38 6.93 33.17 8.56
N VAL A 39 6.10 34.13 8.21
CA VAL A 39 4.81 33.91 7.57
C VAL A 39 4.57 34.89 6.42
N ASP A 40 3.88 34.42 5.39
CA ASP A 40 3.31 35.20 4.29
C ASP A 40 1.77 35.06 4.31
N VAL A 41 1.05 36.17 4.32
CA VAL A 41 -0.42 36.22 4.34
C VAL A 41 -0.93 36.80 3.04
N TYR A 42 -1.77 36.06 2.35
CA TYR A 42 -2.39 36.45 1.08
C TYR A 42 -3.89 36.74 1.30
N ILE A 43 -4.26 37.99 1.26
CA ILE A 43 -5.65 38.45 1.41
C ILE A 43 -6.19 38.76 0.01
N PRO A 44 -7.23 38.06 -0.48
CA PRO A 44 -7.85 38.35 -1.77
C PRO A 44 -8.32 39.78 -1.89
N THR A 45 -8.23 40.36 -3.09
CA THR A 45 -8.65 41.74 -3.32
C THR A 45 -10.12 41.96 -2.95
N GLY A 46 -10.38 42.98 -2.15
CA GLY A 46 -11.74 43.31 -1.67
C GLY A 46 -12.21 42.54 -0.45
N MET A 47 -11.40 41.60 0.08
CA MET A 47 -11.70 40.90 1.32
C MET A 47 -11.08 41.63 2.51
N SER A 48 -11.90 41.98 3.50
CA SER A 48 -11.42 42.56 4.76
C SER A 48 -11.26 41.54 5.86
N THR A 49 -12.15 40.54 5.90
CA THR A 49 -12.16 39.47 6.90
C THR A 49 -12.65 38.18 6.26
N GLY A 50 -12.02 37.06 6.55
CA GLY A 50 -12.43 35.78 6.01
C GLY A 50 -11.88 34.55 6.73
N PRO A 51 -12.36 33.36 6.34
CA PRO A 51 -11.80 32.10 6.83
C PRO A 51 -10.40 31.86 6.23
N VAL A 52 -9.57 31.15 6.96
CA VAL A 52 -8.15 30.98 6.62
C VAL A 52 -7.82 29.56 6.24
N ILE A 53 -7.04 29.38 5.19
CA ILE A 53 -6.36 28.12 4.85
C ILE A 53 -4.87 28.29 5.18
N LEU A 54 -4.41 27.53 6.18
CA LEU A 54 -3.03 27.49 6.62
C LEU A 54 -2.24 26.41 5.87
N ILE A 55 -1.08 26.79 5.34
CA ILE A 55 -0.10 25.92 4.69
C ILE A 55 1.23 26.06 5.44
N GLN A 56 1.63 25.00 6.16
CA GLN A 56 2.89 24.96 6.88
C GLN A 56 3.93 24.20 6.06
N THR A 57 5.11 24.79 5.79
CA THR A 57 6.05 24.26 4.80
C THR A 57 7.50 24.19 5.31
N PRO A 58 8.26 23.09 5.04
CA PRO A 58 9.71 23.06 5.16
C PRO A 58 10.44 23.47 3.85
N TYR A 59 9.72 23.90 2.82
CA TYR A 59 10.26 24.11 1.45
C TYR A 59 10.42 25.58 1.05
N ASN A 60 10.55 26.50 2.00
CA ASN A 60 10.65 27.94 1.76
C ASN A 60 9.37 28.57 1.21
N ARG A 61 8.56 29.14 2.08
CA ARG A 61 7.33 29.82 1.70
C ARG A 61 7.49 30.85 0.56
N GLN A 62 8.69 31.46 0.43
CA GLN A 62 8.95 32.48 -0.60
C GLN A 62 8.96 31.91 -2.03
N VAL A 63 9.22 30.61 -2.19
CA VAL A 63 9.16 29.95 -3.51
C VAL A 63 7.75 30.07 -4.08
N TYR A 64 6.73 29.97 -3.24
CA TYR A 64 5.33 30.04 -3.67
C TYR A 64 4.91 31.43 -4.18
N ARG A 65 5.67 32.49 -3.87
CA ARG A 65 5.51 33.82 -4.48
C ARG A 65 5.80 33.82 -5.98
N LEU A 66 6.59 32.86 -6.46
CA LEU A 66 7.03 32.71 -7.85
C LEU A 66 6.34 31.55 -8.56
N THR A 67 6.13 30.43 -7.87
CA THR A 67 5.64 29.19 -8.47
C THR A 67 4.14 28.96 -8.29
N GLY A 68 3.46 29.77 -7.48
CA GLY A 68 2.07 29.56 -7.11
C GLY A 68 1.91 28.58 -5.94
N LEU A 69 0.75 27.94 -5.85
CA LEU A 69 0.43 27.03 -4.76
C LEU A 69 1.27 25.75 -4.78
N PRO A 70 1.50 25.12 -3.60
CA PRO A 70 2.22 23.87 -3.53
C PRO A 70 1.49 22.74 -4.25
N LEU A 71 2.22 21.68 -4.54
CA LEU A 71 1.68 20.44 -5.09
C LEU A 71 0.45 19.97 -4.28
N GLY A 72 -0.61 19.54 -4.98
CA GLY A 72 -1.84 19.04 -4.36
C GLY A 72 -2.76 20.13 -3.77
N VAL A 73 -2.47 21.40 -4.02
CA VAL A 73 -3.31 22.54 -3.64
C VAL A 73 -3.72 23.29 -4.90
N GLY A 74 -4.94 23.15 -5.34
CA GLY A 74 -5.46 23.73 -6.57
C GLY A 74 -6.53 24.80 -6.31
N ALA A 75 -6.09 26.00 -5.97
CA ALA A 75 -6.97 27.16 -5.81
C ALA A 75 -6.40 28.40 -6.48
N ASN A 76 -7.26 29.33 -6.89
CA ASN A 76 -6.84 30.65 -7.34
C ASN A 76 -6.85 31.60 -6.13
N ILE A 77 -5.68 31.89 -5.57
CA ILE A 77 -5.55 32.76 -4.39
C ILE A 77 -6.23 34.13 -4.64
N ASN A 78 -6.02 34.73 -5.83
CA ASN A 78 -6.49 36.07 -6.14
C ASN A 78 -8.03 36.19 -6.20
N ALA A 79 -8.69 35.10 -6.60
CA ALA A 79 -10.16 35.02 -6.71
C ALA A 79 -10.76 34.09 -5.65
N SER A 80 -10.00 33.80 -4.59
CA SER A 80 -10.42 32.91 -3.53
C SER A 80 -11.40 33.60 -2.57
N ASN A 81 -12.26 32.78 -1.93
CA ASN A 81 -13.05 33.17 -0.77
C ASN A 81 -12.33 32.85 0.56
N TYR A 82 -11.02 32.61 0.50
CA TYR A 82 -10.16 32.25 1.62
C TYR A 82 -8.91 33.12 1.66
N ILE A 83 -8.50 33.47 2.85
CA ILE A 83 -7.17 34.02 3.11
C ILE A 83 -6.20 32.86 3.22
N PHE A 84 -5.08 32.91 2.50
CA PHE A 84 -4.05 31.89 2.57
C PHE A 84 -2.88 32.37 3.41
N VAL A 85 -2.45 31.51 4.36
CA VAL A 85 -1.30 31.76 5.24
C VAL A 85 -0.26 30.68 5.02
N PHE A 86 0.96 31.09 4.63
CA PHE A 86 2.11 30.19 4.46
C PHE A 86 3.12 30.44 5.57
N ALA A 87 3.38 29.44 6.39
CA ALA A 87 4.33 29.50 7.49
C ALA A 87 5.51 28.55 7.27
N ASP A 88 6.75 29.07 7.33
CA ASP A 88 7.93 28.21 7.36
C ASP A 88 8.02 27.45 8.67
N TRP A 89 8.30 26.14 8.62
CA TRP A 89 8.56 25.36 9.83
C TRP A 89 9.74 25.91 10.61
N ARG A 90 9.69 25.77 11.91
CA ARG A 90 10.80 26.08 12.82
C ARG A 90 12.10 25.40 12.32
N GLY A 91 13.17 26.16 12.26
CA GLY A 91 14.49 25.70 11.80
C GLY A 91 14.68 25.70 10.28
N PHE A 92 13.64 26.02 9.50
CA PHE A 92 13.72 26.08 8.05
C PHE A 92 13.66 27.54 7.53
N TYR A 93 14.40 27.83 6.48
CA TYR A 93 14.39 29.08 5.70
C TYR A 93 14.17 30.37 6.52
N GLY A 94 13.05 31.03 6.37
CA GLY A 94 12.73 32.27 7.09
C GLY A 94 12.59 32.08 8.59
N SER A 95 12.28 30.87 9.03
CA SER A 95 12.23 30.46 10.45
C SER A 95 13.52 29.80 10.95
N LYS A 96 14.64 29.87 10.21
CA LYS A 96 15.90 29.21 10.55
C LYS A 96 16.45 29.67 11.92
N LYS A 97 16.30 30.96 12.24
CA LYS A 97 16.73 31.51 13.55
C LYS A 97 15.89 31.01 14.73
N ALA A 98 14.74 30.40 14.47
CA ALA A 98 13.90 29.79 15.50
C ALA A 98 14.33 28.35 15.86
N ALA A 99 15.32 27.78 15.18
CA ALA A 99 15.84 26.45 15.52
C ALA A 99 16.32 26.38 16.99
N TYR A 100 16.19 25.20 17.58
CA TYR A 100 16.82 24.86 18.84
C TYR A 100 17.60 23.55 18.75
N ALA A 101 18.43 23.29 19.76
CA ALA A 101 19.10 22.01 19.86
C ALA A 101 18.06 20.91 20.18
N GLY A 102 18.02 19.88 19.38
CA GLY A 102 17.06 18.78 19.52
C GLY A 102 15.85 18.86 18.58
N ASN A 103 14.91 17.95 18.76
CA ASN A 103 13.71 17.88 17.93
C ASN A 103 12.68 18.93 18.33
N PRO A 104 12.18 19.75 17.40
CA PRO A 104 11.16 20.75 17.70
C PRO A 104 9.81 20.07 17.99
N ASP A 105 9.11 20.60 19.00
CA ASP A 105 7.71 20.24 19.25
C ASP A 105 6.81 20.95 18.23
N ARG A 106 6.58 20.30 17.11
CA ARG A 106 5.76 20.86 16.01
C ARG A 106 4.30 21.02 16.39
N THR A 107 3.81 20.25 17.36
CA THR A 107 2.45 20.34 17.86
C THR A 107 2.22 21.69 18.56
N LYS A 108 3.17 22.13 19.39
CA LYS A 108 3.11 23.44 20.07
C LYS A 108 3.26 24.61 19.09
N ASP A 109 4.17 24.48 18.13
CA ASP A 109 4.36 25.52 17.11
C ASP A 109 3.09 25.68 16.26
N ALA A 110 2.47 24.56 15.87
CA ALA A 110 1.24 24.56 15.08
C ALA A 110 0.04 25.14 15.88
N TYR A 111 -0.07 24.79 17.17
CA TYR A 111 -1.07 25.39 18.06
C TYR A 111 -0.92 26.92 18.10
N SER A 112 0.29 27.41 18.39
CA SER A 112 0.57 28.86 18.44
C SER A 112 0.29 29.54 17.10
N THR A 113 0.57 28.85 15.97
CA THR A 113 0.32 29.36 14.62
C THR A 113 -1.18 29.52 14.37
N VAL A 114 -2.01 28.55 14.70
CA VAL A 114 -3.46 28.61 14.51
C VAL A 114 -4.07 29.71 15.36
N GLU A 115 -3.70 29.80 16.64
CA GLU A 115 -4.26 30.80 17.56
C GLU A 115 -3.82 32.22 17.19
N TRP A 116 -2.56 32.40 16.73
CA TRP A 116 -2.11 33.69 16.20
C TRP A 116 -2.94 34.10 14.96
N ILE A 117 -3.19 33.20 14.03
CA ILE A 117 -4.02 33.46 12.84
C ILE A 117 -5.44 33.87 13.27
N ALA A 118 -6.03 33.16 14.21
CA ALA A 118 -7.38 33.44 14.67
C ALA A 118 -7.51 34.82 15.37
N SER A 119 -6.43 35.31 15.99
CA SER A 119 -6.39 36.61 16.67
C SER A 119 -6.22 37.81 15.73
N GLN A 120 -5.95 37.60 14.43
CA GLN A 120 -5.71 38.68 13.49
C GLN A 120 -7.02 39.35 13.04
N SER A 121 -6.99 40.67 12.81
CA SER A 121 -8.17 41.45 12.39
C SER A 121 -8.75 41.02 11.03
N TRP A 122 -7.95 40.41 10.16
CA TRP A 122 -8.37 39.90 8.87
C TRP A 122 -8.94 38.46 8.96
N SER A 123 -8.80 37.78 10.08
CA SER A 123 -9.33 36.42 10.29
C SER A 123 -10.72 36.44 10.90
N ASN A 124 -11.63 35.58 10.45
CA ASN A 124 -12.92 35.36 11.08
C ASN A 124 -12.87 34.30 12.19
N GLY A 125 -11.68 33.85 12.61
CA GLY A 125 -11.46 32.85 13.65
C GLY A 125 -11.57 31.39 13.19
N LYS A 126 -11.91 31.12 11.91
CA LYS A 126 -11.97 29.74 11.38
C LYS A 126 -10.72 29.43 10.57
N VAL A 127 -9.96 28.42 10.99
CA VAL A 127 -8.73 27.98 10.32
C VAL A 127 -8.89 26.55 9.83
N GLY A 128 -8.67 26.33 8.54
CA GLY A 128 -8.45 25.01 7.95
C GLY A 128 -7.00 24.84 7.53
N THR A 129 -6.53 23.62 7.34
CA THR A 129 -5.19 23.34 6.83
C THR A 129 -5.25 22.56 5.53
N TRP A 130 -4.31 22.82 4.59
CA TRP A 130 -4.24 22.13 3.31
C TRP A 130 -2.78 21.96 2.87
N GLY A 131 -2.45 20.84 2.21
CA GLY A 131 -1.12 20.62 1.66
C GLY A 131 -0.75 19.16 1.52
N ALA A 132 0.25 18.90 0.66
CA ALA A 132 0.69 17.55 0.33
C ALA A 132 2.00 17.18 1.02
N SER A 133 2.25 15.87 1.19
CA SER A 133 3.53 15.35 1.68
C SER A 133 3.87 15.91 3.07
N ALA A 134 5.04 16.52 3.27
CA ALA A 134 5.41 17.15 4.53
C ALA A 134 4.38 18.21 5.00
N LEU A 135 3.77 18.96 4.05
CA LEU A 135 2.71 19.93 4.35
C LEU A 135 1.41 19.23 4.78
N GLY A 136 1.23 17.97 4.41
CA GLY A 136 0.15 17.10 4.87
C GLY A 136 0.46 16.50 6.25
N LYS A 137 1.67 15.97 6.46
CA LYS A 137 2.10 15.38 7.74
C LYS A 137 1.96 16.36 8.91
N ILE A 138 2.33 17.63 8.73
CA ILE A 138 2.22 18.64 9.79
C ILE A 138 0.78 18.93 10.22
N GLN A 139 -0.22 18.72 9.36
CA GLN A 139 -1.62 18.97 9.69
C GLN A 139 -2.13 18.02 10.77
N TYR A 140 -1.66 16.78 10.78
CA TYR A 140 -1.98 15.83 11.85
C TYR A 140 -1.39 16.27 13.19
N GLN A 141 -0.14 16.80 13.19
CA GLN A 141 0.47 17.40 14.38
C GLN A 141 -0.30 18.64 14.86
N THR A 142 -0.78 19.45 13.92
CA THR A 142 -1.65 20.60 14.23
C THR A 142 -2.94 20.14 14.90
N ALA A 143 -3.61 19.13 14.35
CA ALA A 143 -4.86 18.59 14.89
C ALA A 143 -4.64 17.87 16.23
N LYS A 144 -3.50 17.17 16.42
CA LYS A 144 -3.10 16.58 17.70
C LYS A 144 -3.02 17.63 18.82
N GLY A 145 -2.53 18.83 18.50
CA GLY A 145 -2.44 19.96 19.43
C GLY A 145 -3.79 20.54 19.85
N ASN A 146 -4.83 20.21 19.09
CA ASN A 146 -6.22 20.63 19.33
C ASN A 146 -6.40 22.14 19.60
N PRO A 147 -5.89 23.04 18.73
CA PRO A 147 -6.10 24.48 18.90
C PRO A 147 -7.59 24.80 18.70
N PRO A 148 -8.20 25.64 19.57
CA PRO A 148 -9.64 25.92 19.54
C PRO A 148 -10.20 26.43 18.21
N HIS A 149 -9.37 27.15 17.43
CA HIS A 149 -9.79 27.75 16.17
C HIS A 149 -9.50 26.88 14.94
N LEU A 150 -8.89 25.69 15.13
CA LEU A 150 -8.76 24.72 14.04
C LEU A 150 -10.12 24.09 13.74
N THR A 151 -10.62 24.29 12.52
CA THR A 151 -11.96 23.85 12.13
C THR A 151 -11.93 22.53 11.37
N CYS A 152 -10.92 22.30 10.51
CA CYS A 152 -10.78 21.09 9.70
C CYS A 152 -9.38 20.95 9.10
N ILE A 153 -9.00 19.73 8.67
CA ILE A 153 -7.71 19.46 8.03
C ILE A 153 -7.92 18.69 6.71
N CYS A 154 -7.09 19.01 5.70
CA CYS A 154 -7.10 18.36 4.38
C CYS A 154 -5.69 17.93 3.96
N PRO A 155 -5.14 16.85 4.55
CA PRO A 155 -3.84 16.31 4.18
C PRO A 155 -3.92 15.55 2.83
N VAL A 156 -2.94 15.82 1.96
CA VAL A 156 -2.85 15.21 0.63
C VAL A 156 -1.57 14.36 0.55
N VAL A 157 -1.68 13.13 0.05
CA VAL A 157 -0.57 12.14 -0.07
C VAL A 157 0.36 12.13 1.15
N ALA A 158 -0.25 12.01 2.32
CA ALA A 158 0.46 12.07 3.59
C ALA A 158 -0.22 11.20 4.65
N ALA A 159 0.57 10.41 5.37
CA ALA A 159 0.20 9.72 6.59
C ALA A 159 0.90 10.37 7.79
N PRO A 160 0.31 10.34 8.99
CA PRO A 160 0.90 11.02 10.17
C PRO A 160 2.09 10.28 10.74
N GLN A 161 2.14 8.96 10.58
CA GLN A 161 3.06 8.08 11.27
C GLN A 161 4.49 8.21 10.76
N PHE A 162 5.41 8.06 11.72
CA PHE A 162 6.77 7.64 11.48
C PHE A 162 6.88 6.24 12.05
N GLU A 163 6.85 5.23 11.20
CA GLU A 163 6.84 3.83 11.59
C GLU A 163 8.04 3.10 10.99
N TYR A 164 8.49 2.03 11.66
CA TYR A 164 9.55 1.17 11.15
C TYR A 164 9.28 0.74 9.70
N LYS A 165 8.05 0.28 9.42
CA LYS A 165 7.66 -0.21 8.09
C LYS A 165 7.62 0.87 6.99
N GLU A 166 7.57 2.17 7.33
CA GLU A 166 7.68 3.26 6.34
C GLU A 166 9.05 3.26 5.67
N TYR A 167 10.09 2.99 6.47
CA TYR A 167 11.49 3.03 6.04
C TYR A 167 12.06 1.65 5.73
N PHE A 168 11.62 0.62 6.45
CA PHE A 168 12.06 -0.77 6.33
C PHE A 168 10.87 -1.72 6.08
N PRO A 169 10.14 -1.58 4.94
CA PRO A 169 9.05 -2.51 4.63
C PRO A 169 9.61 -3.93 4.54
N ASN A 170 9.04 -4.83 5.35
CA ASN A 170 9.48 -6.22 5.50
C ASN A 170 11.00 -6.38 5.69
N GLY A 171 11.61 -5.42 6.41
CA GLY A 171 13.03 -5.45 6.80
C GLY A 171 14.02 -4.94 5.76
N SER A 172 13.60 -4.52 4.57
CA SER A 172 14.46 -3.94 3.55
C SER A 172 14.33 -2.42 3.53
N LEU A 173 15.45 -1.70 3.57
CA LEU A 173 15.45 -0.24 3.52
C LEU A 173 14.91 0.28 2.19
N ARG A 174 14.03 1.26 2.24
CA ARG A 174 13.62 2.07 1.07
C ARG A 174 14.70 3.10 0.77
N THR A 175 15.73 2.65 0.09
CA THR A 175 16.96 3.42 -0.16
C THR A 175 16.67 4.74 -0.88
N GLU A 176 15.91 4.70 -1.98
CA GLU A 176 15.59 5.89 -2.78
C GLU A 176 14.82 6.94 -1.96
N TYR A 177 13.90 6.48 -1.10
CA TYR A 177 13.07 7.33 -0.26
C TYR A 177 13.90 8.07 0.79
N VAL A 178 14.76 7.34 1.51
CA VAL A 178 15.65 7.93 2.52
C VAL A 178 16.63 8.91 1.89
N GLN A 179 17.24 8.55 0.76
CA GLN A 179 18.14 9.43 0.01
C GLN A 179 17.44 10.71 -0.48
N GLN A 180 16.18 10.60 -0.94
CA GLN A 180 15.40 11.76 -1.34
C GLN A 180 15.08 12.68 -0.15
N LEU A 181 14.68 12.12 0.99
CA LEU A 181 14.39 12.90 2.19
C LEU A 181 15.65 13.61 2.72
N ASP A 182 16.80 12.97 2.70
CA ASP A 182 18.07 13.60 3.07
C ASP A 182 18.46 14.71 2.09
N GLY A 183 18.22 14.49 0.79
CA GLY A 183 18.38 15.53 -0.24
C GLY A 183 17.49 16.75 -0.01
N LEU A 184 16.33 16.56 0.61
CA LEU A 184 15.40 17.63 1.01
C LEU A 184 15.77 18.28 2.37
N GLY A 185 16.82 17.80 3.06
CA GLY A 185 17.34 18.38 4.29
C GLY A 185 16.80 17.79 5.58
N PHE A 186 16.11 16.62 5.53
CA PHE A 186 15.57 15.98 6.74
C PHE A 186 16.64 15.23 7.56
N GLY A 187 17.76 14.77 6.95
CA GLY A 187 18.91 14.20 7.63
C GLY A 187 18.63 12.89 8.36
N LEU A 188 17.88 11.97 7.76
CA LEU A 188 17.37 10.76 8.40
C LEU A 188 18.36 9.59 8.41
N THR A 189 19.30 9.52 7.46
CA THR A 189 20.17 8.35 7.26
C THR A 189 20.86 7.90 8.54
N ALA A 190 21.48 8.82 9.30
CA ALA A 190 22.23 8.44 10.50
C ALA A 190 21.36 7.75 11.56
N SER A 191 20.15 8.28 11.84
CA SER A 191 19.22 7.68 12.79
C SER A 191 18.69 6.34 12.31
N LEU A 192 18.33 6.24 11.02
CA LEU A 192 17.78 5.00 10.45
C LEU A 192 18.83 3.87 10.43
N MET A 193 20.09 4.21 10.08
CA MET A 193 21.16 3.20 10.05
C MET A 193 21.60 2.76 11.46
N ALA A 194 21.39 3.58 12.49
CA ALA A 194 21.59 3.19 13.88
C ALA A 194 20.48 2.26 14.41
N HIS A 195 19.29 2.26 13.79
CA HIS A 195 18.12 1.49 14.21
C HIS A 195 17.52 0.68 13.04
N PRO A 196 18.29 -0.24 12.39
CA PRO A 196 17.83 -0.98 11.21
C PRO A 196 16.89 -2.13 11.52
N ILE A 197 16.63 -2.38 12.81
CA ILE A 197 15.67 -3.36 13.34
C ILE A 197 14.65 -2.65 14.21
N LYS A 198 13.49 -3.26 14.43
CA LYS A 198 12.47 -2.72 15.32
C LYS A 198 12.89 -2.89 16.78
N ASP A 199 13.51 -1.87 17.34
CA ASP A 199 13.99 -1.75 18.71
C ASP A 199 13.17 -0.74 19.53
N ASN A 200 13.64 -0.41 20.74
CA ASN A 200 12.96 0.55 21.62
C ASN A 200 12.88 1.98 21.03
N PHE A 201 13.78 2.36 20.14
CA PHE A 201 13.67 3.63 19.43
C PHE A 201 12.40 3.67 18.59
N TRP A 202 12.12 2.62 17.82
CA TRP A 202 10.92 2.54 17.00
C TRP A 202 9.65 2.46 17.83
N ASN A 203 9.66 1.71 18.95
CA ASN A 203 8.53 1.67 19.86
C ASN A 203 8.19 3.07 20.38
N PHE A 204 9.21 3.82 20.81
CA PHE A 204 9.04 5.22 21.26
C PHE A 204 8.50 6.12 20.14
N VAL A 205 9.04 6.00 18.92
CA VAL A 205 8.61 6.81 17.76
C VAL A 205 7.18 6.47 17.36
N GLU A 206 6.84 5.20 17.28
CA GLU A 206 5.51 4.74 16.89
C GLU A 206 4.45 5.15 17.93
N ASP A 207 4.72 4.96 19.22
CA ASP A 207 3.83 5.38 20.32
C ASP A 207 3.57 6.90 20.30
N ALA A 208 4.61 7.69 20.03
CA ALA A 208 4.49 9.15 19.92
C ALA A 208 3.63 9.60 18.72
N ASN A 209 3.47 8.74 17.72
CA ASN A 209 2.70 9.00 16.51
C ASN A 209 1.36 8.23 16.43
N ASP A 210 1.00 7.44 17.45
CA ASP A 210 -0.30 6.78 17.57
C ASP A 210 -1.30 7.68 18.32
N TYR A 211 -1.93 8.61 17.62
CA TYR A 211 -2.83 9.61 18.23
C TYR A 211 -4.17 9.84 17.48
N PRO A 212 -4.80 8.87 16.83
CA PRO A 212 -6.08 9.12 16.17
C PRO A 212 -7.18 9.59 17.13
N ASP A 213 -7.09 9.17 18.41
CA ASP A 213 -8.00 9.58 19.49
C ASP A 213 -7.94 11.10 19.79
N SER A 214 -6.82 11.75 19.47
CA SER A 214 -6.62 13.19 19.68
C SER A 214 -7.15 14.06 18.53
N ILE A 215 -7.55 13.47 17.40
CA ILE A 215 -8.05 14.22 16.24
C ILE A 215 -9.54 14.56 16.46
N GLN A 216 -9.80 15.82 16.84
CA GLN A 216 -11.14 16.30 17.21
C GLN A 216 -11.82 17.11 16.10
N VAL A 217 -11.19 17.29 14.96
CA VAL A 217 -11.70 18.06 13.81
C VAL A 217 -11.90 17.16 12.60
N PRO A 218 -12.84 17.48 11.70
CA PRO A 218 -13.00 16.76 10.45
C PRO A 218 -11.69 16.69 9.64
N CYS A 219 -11.36 15.49 9.16
CA CYS A 219 -10.21 15.22 8.33
C CYS A 219 -10.68 14.71 6.97
N PHE A 220 -10.28 15.39 5.89
CA PHE A 220 -10.47 14.93 4.52
C PHE A 220 -9.12 14.52 3.94
N MET A 221 -8.83 13.22 3.94
CA MET A 221 -7.58 12.67 3.40
C MET A 221 -7.70 12.48 1.90
N ILE A 222 -6.67 12.89 1.16
CA ILE A 222 -6.58 12.71 -0.30
C ILE A 222 -5.32 11.92 -0.61
N GLY A 223 -5.45 10.76 -1.26
CA GLY A 223 -4.34 9.87 -1.59
C GLY A 223 -4.38 9.34 -3.01
N GLY A 224 -3.40 8.54 -3.36
CA GLY A 224 -3.29 7.90 -4.68
C GLY A 224 -2.82 6.46 -4.60
N TRP A 225 -3.33 5.59 -5.49
CA TRP A 225 -2.97 4.16 -5.52
C TRP A 225 -1.50 3.90 -5.86
N TYR A 226 -0.83 4.84 -6.51
CA TYR A 226 0.59 4.80 -6.82
C TYR A 226 1.43 5.70 -5.91
N ASP A 227 0.88 6.10 -4.75
CA ASP A 227 1.61 6.85 -3.73
C ASP A 227 2.24 5.92 -2.70
N HIS A 228 3.42 6.29 -2.21
CA HIS A 228 4.12 5.49 -1.21
C HIS A 228 3.50 5.55 0.20
N ASN A 229 2.61 6.50 0.46
CA ASN A 229 1.85 6.59 1.71
C ASN A 229 0.52 5.82 1.66
N THR A 230 0.14 5.20 0.53
CA THR A 230 -1.18 4.59 0.32
C THR A 230 -1.62 3.71 1.49
N GLN A 231 -0.80 2.72 1.86
CA GLN A 231 -1.18 1.79 2.94
C GLN A 231 -1.27 2.48 4.30
N LEU A 232 -0.29 3.33 4.64
CA LEU A 232 -0.30 4.08 5.91
C LEU A 232 -1.50 5.02 6.02
N MET A 233 -1.88 5.67 4.91
CA MET A 233 -3.08 6.52 4.86
C MET A 233 -4.36 5.72 5.09
N MET A 234 -4.51 4.57 4.44
CA MET A 234 -5.70 3.71 4.61
C MET A 234 -5.79 3.14 6.03
N ASP A 235 -4.65 2.73 6.61
CA ASP A 235 -4.58 2.22 7.98
C ASP A 235 -4.96 3.33 8.98
N PHE A 236 -4.38 4.52 8.85
CA PHE A 236 -4.69 5.63 9.74
C PHE A 236 -6.13 6.12 9.56
N TYR A 237 -6.65 6.15 8.34
CA TYR A 237 -8.05 6.49 8.10
C TYR A 237 -9.01 5.50 8.78
N SER A 238 -8.70 4.21 8.74
CA SER A 238 -9.44 3.19 9.49
C SER A 238 -9.42 3.45 11.00
N GLN A 239 -8.26 3.86 11.55
CA GLN A 239 -8.14 4.25 12.95
C GLN A 239 -8.95 5.51 13.27
N LEU A 240 -8.95 6.54 12.42
CA LEU A 240 -9.81 7.72 12.60
C LEU A 240 -11.28 7.34 12.64
N ARG A 241 -11.72 6.41 11.78
CA ARG A 241 -13.11 5.94 11.71
C ARG A 241 -13.54 5.13 12.94
N THR A 242 -12.61 4.60 13.70
CA THR A 242 -12.89 3.73 14.86
C THR A 242 -12.50 4.33 16.19
N ARG A 243 -11.41 5.12 16.26
CA ARG A 243 -10.81 5.60 17.50
C ARG A 243 -11.03 7.09 17.79
N SER A 244 -11.17 7.95 16.76
CA SER A 244 -11.38 9.38 17.02
C SER A 244 -12.70 9.63 17.82
N PRO A 245 -12.87 10.79 18.46
CA PRO A 245 -14.09 11.10 19.22
C PRO A 245 -15.36 10.91 18.41
N MET A 246 -16.42 10.39 19.02
CA MET A 246 -17.70 10.08 18.34
C MET A 246 -18.30 11.30 17.62
N SER A 247 -18.09 12.51 18.15
CA SER A 247 -18.58 13.77 17.57
C SER A 247 -18.00 14.08 16.18
N VAL A 248 -16.84 13.50 15.84
CA VAL A 248 -16.11 13.78 14.59
C VAL A 248 -15.89 12.53 13.72
N ARG A 249 -15.98 11.34 14.30
CA ARG A 249 -15.68 10.05 13.65
C ARG A 249 -16.39 9.87 12.31
N ALA A 250 -17.66 10.16 12.20
CA ALA A 250 -18.43 10.06 10.97
C ALA A 250 -18.13 11.17 9.94
N LYS A 251 -17.43 12.24 10.36
CA LYS A 251 -17.09 13.38 9.52
C LYS A 251 -15.78 13.21 8.76
N HIS A 252 -14.95 12.23 9.15
CA HIS A 252 -13.74 11.90 8.40
C HIS A 252 -14.10 11.25 7.06
N LYS A 253 -13.41 11.66 6.00
CA LYS A 253 -13.59 11.15 4.64
C LYS A 253 -12.24 10.96 3.96
N ILE A 254 -12.19 10.01 3.02
CA ILE A 254 -11.00 9.76 2.21
C ILE A 254 -11.34 9.71 0.72
N LEU A 255 -10.47 10.32 -0.08
CA LEU A 255 -10.46 10.24 -1.54
C LEU A 255 -9.18 9.52 -1.98
N MET A 256 -9.31 8.41 -2.69
CA MET A 256 -8.17 7.68 -3.27
C MET A 256 -8.30 7.66 -4.78
N GLY A 257 -7.40 8.36 -5.46
CA GLY A 257 -7.33 8.43 -6.92
C GLY A 257 -6.25 7.51 -7.50
N PRO A 258 -6.12 7.42 -8.82
CA PRO A 258 -5.09 6.62 -9.49
C PRO A 258 -3.72 7.32 -9.52
N TRP A 259 -3.44 8.18 -8.54
CA TRP A 259 -2.36 9.15 -8.58
C TRP A 259 -1.07 8.65 -7.96
N VAL A 260 0.05 9.21 -8.46
CA VAL A 260 1.38 9.13 -7.85
C VAL A 260 1.55 10.22 -6.80
N HIS A 261 2.67 10.17 -6.05
CA HIS A 261 3.06 11.26 -5.14
C HIS A 261 3.25 12.59 -5.88
N GLY A 262 3.92 12.54 -7.03
CA GLY A 262 4.32 13.72 -7.79
C GLY A 262 5.63 14.32 -7.27
N GLY A 263 5.88 15.57 -7.64
CA GLY A 263 7.04 16.36 -7.17
C GLY A 263 8.17 16.52 -8.18
N HIS A 264 8.30 15.66 -9.18
CA HIS A 264 9.39 15.74 -10.17
C HIS A 264 9.01 15.37 -11.61
N SER A 265 7.74 15.09 -11.87
CA SER A 265 7.21 14.82 -13.22
C SER A 265 5.94 15.62 -13.47
N THR A 266 5.34 15.46 -14.65
CA THR A 266 4.01 16.01 -14.96
C THR A 266 2.91 15.26 -14.23
N ALA A 267 3.14 13.99 -13.86
CA ALA A 267 2.23 13.17 -13.08
C ALA A 267 2.18 13.68 -11.63
N LYS A 268 0.99 13.90 -11.11
CA LYS A 268 0.73 14.38 -9.75
C LYS A 268 -0.69 14.06 -9.33
N VAL A 269 -0.98 14.29 -8.07
CA VAL A 269 -2.37 14.25 -7.58
C VAL A 269 -3.24 15.18 -8.43
N GLY A 270 -4.38 14.68 -8.87
CA GLY A 270 -5.33 15.44 -9.69
C GLY A 270 -5.02 15.48 -11.19
N SER A 271 -3.96 14.85 -11.69
CA SER A 271 -3.71 14.74 -13.14
C SER A 271 -4.29 13.44 -13.72
N ILE A 272 -4.66 13.47 -15.01
CA ILE A 272 -5.15 12.29 -15.74
C ILE A 272 -4.01 11.32 -16.03
N ALA A 273 -2.86 11.84 -16.51
CA ALA A 273 -1.72 11.02 -16.87
C ALA A 273 -0.93 10.62 -15.63
N GLN A 274 -0.69 9.29 -15.47
CA GLN A 274 0.10 8.71 -14.41
C GLN A 274 1.02 7.65 -15.03
N GLY A 275 2.33 7.85 -14.96
CA GLY A 275 3.26 6.97 -15.67
C GLY A 275 2.93 6.88 -17.17
N GLN A 276 2.74 5.67 -17.67
CA GLN A 276 2.37 5.40 -19.06
C GLN A 276 0.86 5.24 -19.28
N LEU A 277 0.04 5.37 -18.25
CA LEU A 277 -1.41 5.23 -18.33
C LEU A 277 -2.14 6.55 -18.18
N SER A 278 -3.36 6.59 -18.71
CA SER A 278 -4.29 7.70 -18.58
C SER A 278 -5.57 7.24 -17.87
N TYR A 279 -6.02 8.04 -16.90
CA TYR A 279 -7.16 7.74 -16.06
C TYR A 279 -8.27 8.79 -16.26
N PRO A 280 -9.21 8.55 -17.17
CA PRO A 280 -10.34 9.46 -17.40
C PRO A 280 -11.09 9.76 -16.10
N ASN A 281 -11.67 10.95 -15.98
CA ASN A 281 -12.43 11.43 -14.82
C ASN A 281 -11.62 11.60 -13.51
N ALA A 282 -10.29 11.41 -13.53
CA ALA A 282 -9.43 11.65 -12.37
C ALA A 282 -8.98 13.11 -12.23
N GLN A 283 -9.17 13.94 -13.28
CA GLN A 283 -8.66 15.31 -13.33
C GLN A 283 -9.34 16.22 -12.30
N ASN A 284 -8.52 16.88 -11.49
CA ASN A 284 -8.92 17.92 -10.52
C ASN A 284 -9.99 17.48 -9.51
N LYS A 285 -10.26 16.17 -9.37
CA LYS A 285 -11.23 15.67 -8.40
C LYS A 285 -10.83 15.99 -6.96
N ASN A 286 -9.51 15.91 -6.68
CA ASN A 286 -8.90 16.30 -5.40
C ASN A 286 -9.24 17.75 -5.03
N ASP A 287 -8.98 18.70 -5.93
CA ASP A 287 -9.17 20.14 -5.68
C ASP A 287 -10.65 20.48 -5.55
N SER A 288 -11.49 19.94 -6.43
CA SER A 288 -12.94 20.15 -6.39
C SER A 288 -13.54 19.69 -5.06
N MET A 289 -13.16 18.48 -4.57
CA MET A 289 -13.66 17.96 -3.30
C MET A 289 -13.05 18.69 -2.10
N ALA A 290 -11.78 19.12 -2.17
CA ALA A 290 -11.16 19.92 -1.11
C ALA A 290 -11.87 21.27 -0.95
N MET A 291 -12.20 21.95 -2.05
CA MET A 291 -12.95 23.22 -1.99
C MET A 291 -14.36 23.01 -1.46
N GLN A 292 -15.06 21.93 -1.86
CA GLN A 292 -16.38 21.57 -1.31
C GLN A 292 -16.31 21.33 0.21
N PHE A 293 -15.24 20.65 0.68
CA PHE A 293 -14.98 20.41 2.10
C PHE A 293 -14.78 21.72 2.88
N PHE A 294 -13.90 22.62 2.37
CA PHE A 294 -13.65 23.90 3.02
C PHE A 294 -14.87 24.81 3.00
N ASP A 295 -15.60 24.88 1.89
CA ASP A 295 -16.84 25.67 1.79
C ASP A 295 -17.86 25.23 2.86
N TYR A 296 -17.96 23.92 3.10
CA TYR A 296 -18.86 23.38 4.12
C TYR A 296 -18.43 23.77 5.55
N TYR A 297 -17.17 23.51 5.91
CA TYR A 297 -16.72 23.69 7.30
C TYR A 297 -16.30 25.14 7.64
N LEU A 298 -15.63 25.82 6.73
CA LEU A 298 -15.10 27.16 6.99
C LEU A 298 -16.09 28.27 6.67
N ARG A 299 -16.91 28.08 5.62
CA ARG A 299 -17.87 29.09 5.15
C ARG A 299 -19.32 28.77 5.53
N ASN A 300 -19.61 27.61 6.10
CA ASN A 300 -20.95 27.10 6.43
C ASN A 300 -21.89 27.02 5.19
N ILE A 301 -21.35 26.73 4.02
CA ILE A 301 -22.14 26.54 2.80
C ILE A 301 -22.72 25.14 2.81
N ASN A 302 -24.03 25.01 2.77
CA ASN A 302 -24.69 23.73 2.61
C ASN A 302 -24.57 23.26 1.15
N ASN A 303 -23.57 22.46 0.87
CA ASN A 303 -23.20 21.96 -0.46
C ASN A 303 -23.27 20.42 -0.54
N ASN A 304 -24.06 19.81 0.32
CA ASN A 304 -24.23 18.35 0.43
C ASN A 304 -22.95 17.56 0.84
N TRP A 305 -21.93 18.23 1.42
CA TRP A 305 -20.72 17.55 1.89
C TRP A 305 -21.02 16.40 2.88
N ASN A 306 -22.03 16.57 3.75
CA ASN A 306 -22.42 15.52 4.69
C ASN A 306 -22.85 14.22 4.01
N SER A 307 -23.40 14.30 2.80
CA SER A 307 -23.86 13.15 2.02
C SER A 307 -22.72 12.46 1.24
N VAL A 308 -21.52 13.06 1.19
CA VAL A 308 -20.34 12.41 0.59
C VAL A 308 -20.02 11.19 1.44
N PRO A 309 -19.86 9.99 0.83
CA PRO A 309 -19.54 8.76 1.57
C PRO A 309 -18.20 8.81 2.29
N ALA A 310 -17.98 7.84 3.17
CA ALA A 310 -16.72 7.71 3.91
C ALA A 310 -15.51 7.51 2.99
N TYR A 311 -15.71 6.74 1.92
CA TYR A 311 -14.69 6.42 0.93
C TYR A 311 -15.15 6.85 -0.46
N THR A 312 -14.34 7.66 -1.14
CA THR A 312 -14.44 7.94 -2.58
C THR A 312 -13.21 7.36 -3.25
N LEU A 313 -13.39 6.29 -4.04
CA LEU A 313 -12.29 5.46 -4.53
C LEU A 313 -12.32 5.40 -6.05
N TYR A 314 -11.17 5.58 -6.71
CA TYR A 314 -11.07 5.36 -8.14
C TYR A 314 -10.77 3.90 -8.43
N GLN A 315 -11.67 3.21 -9.09
CA GLN A 315 -11.46 1.85 -9.59
C GLN A 315 -10.75 1.93 -10.96
N MET A 316 -9.48 1.61 -10.95
CA MET A 316 -8.66 1.53 -12.17
C MET A 316 -9.17 0.41 -13.08
N GLY A 317 -8.80 0.42 -14.34
CA GLY A 317 -9.33 -0.51 -15.36
C GLY A 317 -10.68 -0.04 -15.89
N GLU A 318 -11.75 -0.12 -15.12
CA GLU A 318 -13.06 0.45 -15.49
C GLU A 318 -13.09 1.99 -15.44
N ASN A 319 -12.09 2.61 -14.82
CA ASN A 319 -11.92 4.06 -14.77
C ASN A 319 -13.14 4.82 -14.24
N LYS A 320 -13.71 4.35 -13.13
CA LYS A 320 -14.88 4.96 -12.47
C LYS A 320 -14.63 5.28 -11.01
N TRP A 321 -15.38 6.25 -10.48
CA TRP A 321 -15.41 6.55 -9.06
C TRP A 321 -16.44 5.70 -8.34
N LEU A 322 -16.02 5.06 -7.25
CA LEU A 322 -16.87 4.35 -6.29
C LEU A 322 -17.10 5.25 -5.08
N ASN A 323 -18.31 5.17 -4.52
CA ASN A 323 -18.72 5.90 -3.33
C ASN A 323 -19.20 4.90 -2.29
N GLU A 324 -18.39 4.65 -1.26
CA GLU A 324 -18.54 3.49 -0.37
C GLU A 324 -18.59 3.89 1.11
N GLY A 325 -19.31 3.11 1.90
CA GLY A 325 -19.40 3.28 3.34
C GLY A 325 -18.27 2.59 4.12
N SER A 326 -17.63 1.59 3.53
CA SER A 326 -16.62 0.73 4.14
C SER A 326 -15.49 0.35 3.17
N TRP A 327 -14.35 -0.04 3.74
CA TRP A 327 -13.22 -0.65 3.03
C TRP A 327 -12.62 -1.77 3.88
N PRO A 328 -12.30 -2.96 3.34
CA PRO A 328 -12.60 -3.38 1.96
C PRO A 328 -14.10 -3.34 1.66
N LEU A 329 -14.47 -3.38 0.36
CA LEU A 329 -15.87 -3.38 -0.05
C LEU A 329 -16.59 -4.64 0.44
N ASN A 330 -17.88 -4.50 0.74
CA ASN A 330 -18.70 -5.65 1.14
C ASN A 330 -18.73 -6.70 0.03
N GLY A 331 -18.55 -7.98 0.39
CA GLY A 331 -18.52 -9.09 -0.57
C GLY A 331 -17.14 -9.42 -1.14
N VAL A 332 -16.10 -8.68 -0.79
CA VAL A 332 -14.72 -9.06 -1.12
C VAL A 332 -14.31 -10.30 -0.35
N LYS A 333 -13.79 -11.30 -1.06
CA LYS A 333 -13.24 -12.54 -0.50
C LYS A 333 -11.86 -12.80 -1.08
N ALA A 334 -11.01 -13.49 -0.32
CA ALA A 334 -9.68 -13.89 -0.74
C ALA A 334 -9.75 -15.20 -1.55
N TYR A 335 -9.12 -15.19 -2.73
CA TYR A 335 -9.04 -16.36 -3.62
C TYR A 335 -7.59 -16.66 -3.94
N ARG A 336 -7.20 -17.95 -3.86
CA ARG A 336 -5.83 -18.40 -4.12
C ARG A 336 -5.65 -18.78 -5.58
N PHE A 337 -4.52 -18.30 -6.13
CA PHE A 337 -4.02 -18.66 -7.45
C PHE A 337 -2.64 -19.28 -7.25
N TYR A 338 -2.52 -20.57 -7.48
CA TYR A 338 -1.29 -21.35 -7.26
C TYR A 338 -0.32 -21.15 -8.41
N LEU A 339 0.97 -21.10 -8.08
CA LEU A 339 2.05 -21.03 -9.05
C LEU A 339 2.39 -22.43 -9.54
N ASN A 340 2.50 -22.61 -10.86
CA ASN A 340 2.78 -23.88 -11.51
C ASN A 340 4.12 -23.84 -12.26
N LYS A 341 4.78 -24.98 -12.40
CA LYS A 341 6.11 -25.10 -13.06
C LYS A 341 6.13 -24.62 -14.50
N ASN A 342 5.00 -24.64 -15.21
CA ASN A 342 4.84 -24.14 -16.56
C ASN A 342 4.64 -22.62 -16.64
N ALA A 343 4.95 -21.88 -15.55
CA ALA A 343 4.76 -20.44 -15.43
C ALA A 343 3.28 -19.99 -15.47
N LEU A 344 2.33 -20.89 -15.28
CA LEU A 344 0.93 -20.61 -15.13
C LEU A 344 0.59 -20.30 -13.66
N MET A 345 -0.35 -19.39 -13.46
CA MET A 345 -0.94 -19.07 -12.18
C MET A 345 -2.47 -19.24 -12.28
N ASP A 346 -3.03 -20.22 -11.58
CA ASP A 346 -4.44 -20.56 -11.60
C ASP A 346 -4.96 -21.07 -10.25
N GLN A 347 -6.24 -21.41 -10.18
CA GLN A 347 -6.87 -21.88 -8.94
C GLN A 347 -6.67 -23.38 -8.67
N VAL A 348 -5.96 -24.09 -9.55
CA VAL A 348 -5.72 -25.53 -9.42
C VAL A 348 -4.49 -25.76 -8.56
N LEU A 349 -4.64 -26.52 -7.49
CA LEU A 349 -3.52 -26.93 -6.64
C LEU A 349 -2.55 -27.78 -7.48
N PRO A 350 -1.21 -27.52 -7.44
CA PRO A 350 -0.23 -28.35 -8.12
C PRO A 350 -0.33 -29.84 -7.70
N SER A 351 -0.27 -30.75 -8.64
CA SER A 351 -0.36 -32.19 -8.38
C SER A 351 1.00 -32.88 -8.22
N SER A 352 2.07 -32.31 -8.74
CA SER A 352 3.44 -32.81 -8.61
C SER A 352 3.93 -32.73 -7.15
N SER A 353 4.72 -33.70 -6.71
CA SER A 353 5.33 -33.68 -5.37
C SER A 353 6.71 -32.99 -5.32
N SER A 354 7.30 -32.63 -6.47
CA SER A 354 8.69 -32.17 -6.56
C SER A 354 8.94 -30.93 -7.42
N ASP A 355 7.91 -30.36 -8.04
CA ASP A 355 8.09 -29.23 -8.94
C ASP A 355 8.57 -27.98 -8.22
N SER A 356 9.58 -27.35 -8.82
CA SER A 356 10.15 -26.07 -8.40
C SER A 356 10.78 -25.34 -9.57
N LEU A 357 10.96 -24.04 -9.44
CA LEU A 357 11.70 -23.18 -10.37
C LEU A 357 12.77 -22.43 -9.59
N ASN A 358 13.90 -22.16 -10.22
CA ASN A 358 14.99 -21.42 -9.62
C ASN A 358 15.51 -20.32 -10.55
N TYR A 359 16.17 -19.34 -9.95
CA TYR A 359 16.89 -18.27 -10.63
C TYR A 359 18.13 -17.89 -9.82
N SER A 360 19.09 -17.24 -10.48
CA SER A 360 20.30 -16.75 -9.84
C SER A 360 20.22 -15.24 -9.66
N TYR A 361 20.45 -14.77 -8.44
CA TYR A 361 20.55 -13.35 -8.12
C TYR A 361 21.99 -12.94 -7.82
N ASN A 362 22.46 -11.89 -8.50
CA ASN A 362 23.76 -11.27 -8.27
C ASN A 362 23.58 -9.83 -7.74
N PRO A 363 24.02 -9.50 -6.51
CA PRO A 363 23.87 -8.14 -5.96
C PRO A 363 24.62 -7.06 -6.75
N ILE A 364 25.60 -7.43 -7.59
CA ILE A 364 26.34 -6.48 -8.43
C ILE A 364 25.50 -6.02 -9.64
N ASP A 365 24.59 -6.88 -10.12
CA ASP A 365 23.66 -6.59 -11.23
C ASP A 365 22.20 -6.74 -10.76
N PRO A 366 21.70 -5.84 -9.88
CA PRO A 366 20.35 -5.93 -9.38
C PRO A 366 19.32 -5.57 -10.45
N SER A 367 18.10 -6.13 -10.32
CA SER A 367 16.96 -5.70 -11.12
C SER A 367 16.65 -4.21 -10.87
N PRO A 368 16.51 -3.41 -11.93
CA PRO A 368 16.25 -1.98 -11.78
C PRO A 368 14.82 -1.70 -11.29
N THR A 369 14.64 -0.53 -10.66
CA THR A 369 13.33 0.03 -10.40
C THR A 369 12.77 0.68 -11.67
N LEU A 370 11.59 0.26 -12.09
CA LEU A 370 10.90 0.82 -13.25
C LEU A 370 9.45 1.17 -12.88
N GLY A 371 9.19 2.44 -12.59
CA GLY A 371 7.88 2.90 -12.12
C GLY A 371 7.58 2.59 -10.67
N GLY A 372 6.30 2.49 -10.33
CA GLY A 372 5.80 2.21 -8.98
C GLY A 372 5.77 3.41 -8.05
N CYS A 373 5.75 3.13 -6.75
CA CYS A 373 5.62 4.14 -5.70
C CYS A 373 7.00 4.67 -5.26
N THR A 374 7.67 5.43 -6.10
CA THR A 374 8.99 6.04 -5.84
C THR A 374 8.86 7.53 -5.49
N LEU A 375 9.90 8.12 -4.89
CA LEU A 375 9.95 9.55 -4.56
C LEU A 375 11.18 10.25 -5.13
N ARG A 376 12.28 9.53 -5.37
CA ARG A 376 13.54 10.14 -5.84
C ARG A 376 13.38 10.69 -7.27
N SER A 377 13.89 11.90 -7.49
CA SER A 377 13.62 12.69 -8.69
C SER A 377 14.17 12.13 -10.01
N ASP A 378 15.08 11.19 -9.96
CA ASP A 378 15.64 10.47 -11.12
C ASP A 378 14.91 9.15 -11.43
N LEU A 379 13.90 8.78 -10.63
CA LEU A 379 13.10 7.58 -10.83
C LEU A 379 11.71 7.91 -11.39
N LEU A 380 11.18 6.98 -12.16
CA LEU A 380 9.84 7.07 -12.72
C LEU A 380 8.78 6.72 -11.65
N GLN A 381 7.64 7.39 -11.68
CA GLN A 381 6.51 7.13 -10.78
C GLN A 381 5.30 6.62 -11.54
N GLY A 382 4.56 5.67 -10.95
CA GLY A 382 3.30 5.15 -11.47
C GLY A 382 3.46 3.90 -12.32
N PRO A 383 2.42 3.55 -13.11
CA PRO A 383 2.39 2.35 -13.93
C PRO A 383 3.31 2.48 -15.14
N TYR A 384 4.27 1.55 -15.25
CA TYR A 384 5.18 1.42 -16.39
C TYR A 384 5.20 -0.03 -16.87
N ASP A 385 5.36 -0.20 -18.19
CA ASP A 385 5.46 -1.51 -18.83
C ASP A 385 6.75 -2.23 -18.39
N GLN A 386 6.58 -3.40 -17.78
CA GLN A 386 7.69 -4.21 -17.25
C GLN A 386 8.30 -5.18 -18.28
N LEU A 387 7.64 -5.36 -19.44
CA LEU A 387 7.98 -6.41 -20.41
C LEU A 387 9.46 -6.38 -20.83
N ASN A 388 9.94 -5.22 -21.29
CA ASN A 388 11.27 -5.12 -21.88
C ASN A 388 12.37 -4.76 -20.86
N GLY A 389 12.03 -4.09 -19.77
CA GLY A 389 13.02 -3.62 -18.80
C GLY A 389 13.27 -4.59 -17.64
N ILE A 390 12.30 -5.45 -17.35
CA ILE A 390 12.29 -6.32 -16.17
C ILE A 390 12.12 -7.78 -16.56
N GLU A 391 11.03 -8.16 -17.23
CA GLU A 391 10.62 -9.55 -17.42
C GLU A 391 11.59 -10.39 -18.28
N ASN A 392 12.37 -9.76 -19.14
CA ASN A 392 13.36 -10.41 -20.01
C ASN A 392 14.70 -10.72 -19.31
N ARG A 393 14.86 -10.36 -18.04
CA ARG A 393 16.07 -10.67 -17.28
C ARG A 393 16.07 -12.14 -16.85
N SER A 394 17.25 -12.75 -16.78
CA SER A 394 17.44 -14.15 -16.36
C SER A 394 17.31 -14.37 -14.83
N ASP A 395 17.30 -13.27 -14.04
CA ASP A 395 17.12 -13.28 -12.59
C ASP A 395 15.66 -13.07 -12.16
N MET A 396 14.71 -13.41 -13.05
CA MET A 396 13.28 -13.31 -12.84
C MET A 396 12.56 -14.63 -13.04
N LEU A 397 11.51 -14.85 -12.25
CA LEU A 397 10.46 -15.83 -12.55
C LEU A 397 9.16 -15.09 -12.82
N VAL A 398 8.50 -15.41 -13.93
CA VAL A 398 7.30 -14.74 -14.40
C VAL A 398 6.15 -15.73 -14.48
N PHE A 399 5.10 -15.51 -13.68
CA PHE A 399 3.89 -16.33 -13.67
C PHE A 399 2.73 -15.50 -14.18
N SER A 400 1.88 -16.08 -15.03
CA SER A 400 0.71 -15.37 -15.57
C SER A 400 -0.54 -16.22 -15.43
N SER A 401 -1.68 -15.58 -15.17
CA SER A 401 -2.97 -16.23 -15.33
C SER A 401 -3.25 -16.54 -16.81
N ASN A 402 -4.24 -17.38 -17.06
CA ASN A 402 -4.88 -17.42 -18.38
C ASN A 402 -5.46 -16.04 -18.72
N LYS A 403 -5.77 -15.81 -20.01
CA LYS A 403 -6.57 -14.64 -20.40
C LYS A 403 -7.90 -14.68 -19.67
N LEU A 404 -8.27 -13.56 -19.07
CA LEU A 404 -9.51 -13.45 -18.33
C LEU A 404 -10.70 -13.55 -19.27
N SER A 405 -11.67 -14.39 -18.93
CA SER A 405 -12.94 -14.56 -19.66
C SER A 405 -14.00 -13.55 -19.23
N LYS A 406 -13.79 -12.87 -18.11
CA LYS A 406 -14.62 -11.81 -17.52
C LYS A 406 -13.75 -10.85 -16.74
N ASP A 407 -14.28 -9.68 -16.42
CA ASP A 407 -13.58 -8.71 -15.56
C ASP A 407 -13.41 -9.28 -14.14
N LEU A 408 -12.21 -9.09 -13.56
CA LEU A 408 -11.92 -9.41 -12.18
C LEU A 408 -11.73 -8.13 -11.37
N ILE A 409 -12.64 -7.90 -10.43
CA ILE A 409 -12.63 -6.71 -9.58
C ILE A 409 -11.85 -7.00 -8.30
N LEU A 410 -10.72 -6.35 -8.12
CA LEU A 410 -9.83 -6.49 -6.98
C LEU A 410 -9.88 -5.24 -6.10
N ASN A 411 -10.21 -5.40 -4.82
CA ASN A 411 -10.30 -4.32 -3.85
C ASN A 411 -9.66 -4.75 -2.52
N GLY A 412 -8.45 -4.30 -2.26
CA GLY A 412 -7.73 -4.63 -1.04
C GLY A 412 -6.26 -4.92 -1.25
N ARG A 413 -5.67 -5.70 -0.34
CA ARG A 413 -4.25 -6.06 -0.36
C ARG A 413 -4.06 -7.42 -1.01
N ILE A 414 -3.16 -7.47 -1.99
CA ILE A 414 -2.70 -8.73 -2.57
C ILE A 414 -1.70 -9.35 -1.59
N LYS A 415 -1.83 -10.66 -1.34
CA LYS A 415 -0.90 -11.42 -0.51
C LYS A 415 -0.22 -12.49 -1.35
N VAL A 416 1.10 -12.49 -1.37
CA VAL A 416 1.92 -13.51 -2.04
C VAL A 416 2.51 -14.41 -0.96
N VAL A 417 2.30 -15.71 -1.07
CA VAL A 417 2.86 -16.72 -0.18
C VAL A 417 3.74 -17.64 -1.01
N LEU A 418 5.05 -17.52 -0.81
CA LEU A 418 6.03 -18.33 -1.50
C LEU A 418 6.62 -19.36 -0.54
N LYS A 419 6.78 -20.59 -1.01
CA LYS A 419 7.61 -21.62 -0.40
C LYS A 419 8.96 -21.54 -1.06
N VAL A 420 10.01 -21.17 -0.32
CA VAL A 420 11.29 -20.77 -0.88
C VAL A 420 12.47 -21.44 -0.21
N SER A 421 13.57 -21.62 -0.96
CA SER A 421 14.89 -21.88 -0.38
C SER A 421 15.94 -21.01 -1.08
N SER A 422 17.11 -20.87 -0.46
CA SER A 422 18.25 -20.17 -1.04
C SER A 422 19.53 -20.98 -0.82
N SER A 423 20.51 -20.78 -1.67
CA SER A 423 21.88 -21.30 -1.50
C SER A 423 22.70 -20.49 -0.49
N GLN A 424 22.14 -19.37 0.03
CA GLN A 424 22.85 -18.44 0.91
C GLN A 424 22.13 -18.28 2.27
N LEU A 425 22.83 -17.63 3.23
CA LEU A 425 22.35 -17.41 4.58
C LEU A 425 21.21 -16.37 4.68
N ASP A 426 21.12 -15.48 3.71
CA ASP A 426 20.08 -14.46 3.59
C ASP A 426 19.88 -14.10 2.13
N THR A 427 18.69 -13.65 1.77
CA THR A 427 18.35 -13.12 0.46
C THR A 427 17.06 -12.32 0.55
N ASP A 428 16.72 -11.55 -0.47
CA ASP A 428 15.43 -10.89 -0.58
C ASP A 428 14.56 -11.59 -1.63
N PHE A 429 13.24 -11.59 -1.43
CA PHE A 429 12.25 -11.86 -2.45
C PHE A 429 11.46 -10.60 -2.72
N ASP A 430 11.55 -10.11 -3.93
CA ASP A 430 10.82 -8.96 -4.44
C ASP A 430 9.74 -9.45 -5.41
N VAL A 431 8.54 -8.93 -5.26
CA VAL A 431 7.40 -9.29 -6.11
C VAL A 431 6.81 -8.05 -6.77
N ARG A 432 6.50 -8.17 -8.06
CA ARG A 432 5.74 -7.18 -8.83
C ARG A 432 4.47 -7.82 -9.35
N VAL A 433 3.35 -7.16 -9.17
CA VAL A 433 2.07 -7.56 -9.79
C VAL A 433 1.76 -6.60 -10.92
N THR A 434 1.45 -7.15 -12.09
CA THR A 434 1.14 -6.36 -13.28
C THR A 434 -0.19 -6.76 -13.90
N ASP A 435 -0.82 -5.82 -14.58
CA ASP A 435 -1.94 -6.00 -15.48
C ASP A 435 -1.38 -6.16 -16.91
N VAL A 436 -1.51 -7.35 -17.48
CA VAL A 436 -1.04 -7.63 -18.85
C VAL A 436 -2.17 -7.38 -19.82
N TYR A 437 -1.99 -6.36 -20.62
CA TYR A 437 -2.96 -5.92 -21.64
C TYR A 437 -2.99 -6.87 -22.85
N PRO A 438 -4.08 -6.86 -23.65
CA PRO A 438 -4.17 -7.69 -24.85
C PRO A 438 -3.07 -7.43 -25.90
N ASP A 439 -2.49 -6.23 -25.91
CA ASP A 439 -1.35 -5.85 -26.78
C ASP A 439 0.02 -6.36 -26.26
N GLY A 440 0.04 -7.01 -25.10
CA GLY A 440 1.23 -7.60 -24.48
C GLY A 440 1.93 -6.72 -23.44
N LYS A 441 1.58 -5.43 -23.31
CA LYS A 441 2.14 -4.57 -22.28
C LYS A 441 1.82 -5.09 -20.90
N SER A 442 2.82 -5.13 -20.02
CA SER A 442 2.73 -5.62 -18.64
C SER A 442 2.82 -4.43 -17.68
N MET A 443 1.68 -3.80 -17.40
CA MET A 443 1.62 -2.54 -16.66
C MET A 443 1.73 -2.78 -15.16
N LEU A 444 2.76 -2.22 -14.53
CA LEU A 444 2.98 -2.35 -13.08
C LEU A 444 1.79 -1.82 -12.31
N LEU A 445 1.23 -2.67 -11.46
CA LEU A 445 0.19 -2.30 -10.50
C LEU A 445 0.81 -1.98 -9.14
N ASN A 446 1.59 -2.90 -8.60
CA ASN A 446 2.15 -2.78 -7.27
C ASN A 446 3.39 -3.66 -7.10
N ASP A 447 4.23 -3.36 -6.12
CA ASP A 447 5.41 -4.15 -5.77
C ASP A 447 5.65 -4.16 -4.25
N ALA A 448 6.35 -5.19 -3.77
CA ALA A 448 6.78 -5.32 -2.38
C ALA A 448 7.97 -6.27 -2.27
N VAL A 449 8.67 -6.21 -1.13
CA VAL A 449 9.87 -7.01 -0.85
C VAL A 449 9.74 -7.72 0.49
N MET A 450 10.41 -8.86 0.67
CA MET A 450 10.68 -9.51 1.95
C MET A 450 12.15 -9.84 2.05
N ARG A 451 12.82 -9.35 3.09
CA ARG A 451 14.18 -9.77 3.47
C ARG A 451 14.10 -10.98 4.39
N MET A 452 14.62 -12.11 3.98
CA MET A 452 14.33 -13.41 4.60
C MET A 452 14.80 -13.55 6.05
N ARG A 453 15.81 -12.81 6.49
CA ARG A 453 16.16 -12.78 7.92
C ARG A 453 15.06 -12.21 8.81
N PHE A 454 14.12 -11.46 8.26
CA PHE A 454 12.98 -10.85 8.94
C PHE A 454 11.64 -11.58 8.74
N ARG A 455 11.66 -12.79 8.15
CA ARG A 455 10.43 -13.56 7.86
C ARG A 455 9.57 -13.85 9.10
N ASP A 456 10.20 -13.95 10.27
CA ASP A 456 9.55 -14.26 11.56
C ASP A 456 9.27 -13.00 12.41
N GLY A 457 9.68 -11.80 11.93
CA GLY A 457 9.46 -10.51 12.57
C GLY A 457 10.70 -9.61 12.53
N PHE A 458 10.56 -8.41 13.13
CA PHE A 458 11.51 -7.31 12.92
C PHE A 458 12.35 -6.97 14.17
N THR A 459 12.09 -7.62 15.30
CA THR A 459 12.89 -7.43 16.53
C THR A 459 14.12 -8.33 16.53
N GLN A 460 15.13 -7.98 17.32
CA GLN A 460 16.37 -8.76 17.42
C GLN A 460 16.12 -10.24 17.77
N ALA A 461 15.12 -10.55 18.59
CA ALA A 461 14.76 -11.91 18.99
C ALA A 461 14.12 -12.73 17.85
N GLN A 462 13.57 -12.08 16.84
CA GLN A 462 12.86 -12.70 15.72
C GLN A 462 13.72 -12.85 14.46
N ILE A 463 14.85 -12.15 14.41
CA ILE A 463 15.76 -12.23 13.25
C ILE A 463 16.44 -13.59 13.22
N ALA A 464 16.29 -14.29 12.09
CA ALA A 464 16.90 -15.62 11.90
C ALA A 464 17.41 -15.78 10.47
N MET A 465 18.70 -16.17 10.33
CA MET A 465 19.27 -16.47 9.02
C MET A 465 18.61 -17.73 8.44
N MET A 466 18.68 -17.86 7.14
CA MET A 466 18.32 -19.10 6.44
C MET A 466 19.40 -20.15 6.64
N VAL A 467 19.02 -21.41 6.60
CA VAL A 467 19.93 -22.53 6.38
C VAL A 467 19.86 -22.86 4.88
N PRO A 468 20.99 -22.82 4.16
CA PRO A 468 21.00 -23.09 2.73
C PRO A 468 20.29 -24.41 2.38
N GLY A 469 19.40 -24.35 1.40
CA GLY A 469 18.60 -25.47 0.92
C GLY A 469 17.34 -25.80 1.72
N ASN A 470 17.16 -25.30 2.94
CA ASN A 470 15.93 -25.49 3.70
C ASN A 470 14.78 -24.67 3.12
N VAL A 471 13.58 -25.23 3.17
CA VAL A 471 12.35 -24.56 2.71
C VAL A 471 11.77 -23.68 3.81
N TYR A 472 11.39 -22.46 3.44
CA TYR A 472 10.80 -21.47 4.32
C TYR A 472 9.54 -20.86 3.70
N ASP A 473 8.67 -20.34 4.53
CA ASP A 473 7.57 -19.48 4.12
C ASP A 473 8.07 -18.05 3.94
N CYS A 474 7.77 -17.47 2.79
CA CYS A 474 8.00 -16.07 2.49
C CYS A 474 6.64 -15.42 2.19
N ILE A 475 6.15 -14.62 3.15
CA ILE A 475 4.84 -13.97 3.06
C ILE A 475 5.03 -12.50 2.76
N ILE A 476 4.50 -12.05 1.62
CA ILE A 476 4.63 -10.67 1.15
C ILE A 476 3.24 -10.08 0.93
N GLU A 477 2.91 -9.05 1.68
CA GLU A 477 1.69 -8.27 1.46
C GLU A 477 2.01 -6.99 0.70
N LEU A 478 1.34 -6.79 -0.44
CA LEU A 478 1.47 -5.59 -1.23
C LEU A 478 0.58 -4.46 -0.65
N PRO A 479 0.86 -3.19 -0.91
CA PRO A 479 -0.04 -2.11 -0.58
C PRO A 479 -1.43 -2.32 -1.17
N THR A 480 -2.45 -1.77 -0.49
CA THR A 480 -3.84 -1.87 -0.95
C THR A 480 -4.05 -1.18 -2.29
N THR A 481 -4.97 -1.70 -3.09
CA THR A 481 -5.31 -1.14 -4.41
C THR A 481 -6.77 -1.40 -4.78
N CYS A 482 -7.26 -0.70 -5.81
CA CYS A 482 -8.62 -0.81 -6.32
C CYS A 482 -8.57 -0.84 -7.86
N ILE A 483 -8.75 -2.03 -8.44
CA ILE A 483 -8.64 -2.25 -9.90
C ILE A 483 -9.62 -3.29 -10.39
N ALA A 484 -10.12 -3.12 -11.62
CA ALA A 484 -10.71 -4.18 -12.42
C ALA A 484 -9.70 -4.62 -13.48
N PHE A 485 -9.24 -5.87 -13.42
CA PHE A 485 -8.55 -6.51 -14.54
C PHE A 485 -9.61 -6.86 -15.58
N LEU A 486 -9.52 -6.27 -16.76
CA LEU A 486 -10.56 -6.39 -17.77
C LEU A 486 -10.51 -7.73 -18.52
N ILE A 487 -11.61 -8.12 -19.13
CA ILE A 487 -11.70 -9.28 -20.03
C ILE A 487 -10.57 -9.23 -21.08
N GLY A 488 -9.93 -10.36 -21.34
CA GLY A 488 -8.80 -10.48 -22.27
C GLY A 488 -7.44 -10.10 -21.70
N HIS A 489 -7.37 -9.44 -20.53
CA HIS A 489 -6.15 -9.19 -19.80
C HIS A 489 -5.66 -10.45 -19.09
N LYS A 490 -4.44 -10.38 -18.49
CA LYS A 490 -3.92 -11.39 -17.57
C LYS A 490 -3.39 -10.71 -16.32
N ILE A 491 -3.51 -11.39 -15.19
CA ILE A 491 -2.80 -11.03 -13.97
C ILE A 491 -1.42 -11.70 -14.05
N ARG A 492 -0.36 -10.94 -13.76
CA ARG A 492 1.01 -11.47 -13.76
C ARG A 492 1.71 -11.18 -12.46
N LEU A 493 2.45 -12.17 -11.98
CA LEU A 493 3.37 -12.06 -10.86
C LEU A 493 4.80 -12.23 -11.39
N ILE A 494 5.66 -11.25 -11.08
CA ILE A 494 7.10 -11.30 -11.36
C ILE A 494 7.80 -11.45 -10.01
N ILE A 495 8.69 -12.43 -9.87
CA ILE A 495 9.46 -12.71 -8.67
C ILE A 495 10.95 -12.52 -8.98
N SER A 496 11.64 -11.76 -8.13
CA SER A 496 13.07 -11.49 -8.20
C SER A 496 13.66 -11.38 -6.80
N SER A 497 14.94 -10.98 -6.68
CA SER A 497 15.58 -10.72 -5.40
C SER A 497 16.06 -9.28 -5.25
N SER A 498 15.57 -8.37 -6.10
CA SER A 498 15.91 -6.96 -6.04
C SER A 498 14.94 -6.08 -6.82
N ASN A 499 14.85 -4.81 -6.39
CA ASN A 499 14.16 -3.73 -7.05
C ASN A 499 14.94 -2.44 -6.68
N TYR A 500 16.12 -2.31 -7.28
CA TYR A 500 17.08 -1.28 -6.91
C TYR A 500 16.99 -0.07 -7.85
N PRO A 501 17.03 1.13 -7.32
CA PRO A 501 17.34 1.54 -5.95
C PRO A 501 16.12 1.78 -5.04
N LYS A 502 14.92 1.30 -5.40
CA LYS A 502 13.76 1.44 -4.51
C LYS A 502 14.06 0.81 -3.15
N TYR A 503 14.50 -0.44 -3.17
CA TYR A 503 14.93 -1.16 -1.99
C TYR A 503 16.44 -1.36 -1.97
N ASN A 504 17.02 -1.44 -0.76
CA ASN A 504 18.41 -1.77 -0.55
C ASN A 504 18.71 -3.19 -1.07
N ARG A 505 19.86 -3.35 -1.70
CA ARG A 505 20.35 -4.67 -2.16
C ARG A 505 20.73 -5.56 -0.99
N ASN A 506 20.29 -6.81 -1.01
CA ASN A 506 20.82 -7.82 -0.10
C ASN A 506 22.11 -8.41 -0.67
N MET A 507 23.17 -8.41 0.12
CA MET A 507 24.46 -9.00 -0.27
C MET A 507 24.50 -10.53 -0.17
N ASN A 508 23.43 -11.16 0.31
CA ASN A 508 23.23 -12.61 0.52
C ASN A 508 24.19 -13.27 1.53
N ASN A 509 25.15 -12.53 2.08
CA ASN A 509 26.25 -13.05 2.89
C ASN A 509 25.91 -13.20 4.40
N GLY A 510 24.69 -12.81 4.82
CA GLY A 510 24.28 -12.86 6.23
C GLY A 510 24.93 -11.82 7.15
N GLN A 511 25.80 -10.95 6.65
CA GLN A 511 26.52 -9.94 7.43
C GLN A 511 25.62 -8.73 7.78
N GLY A 512 26.21 -7.72 8.44
CA GLY A 512 25.54 -6.45 8.76
C GLY A 512 24.94 -5.79 7.51
N MET A 513 23.70 -5.30 7.63
CA MET A 513 22.91 -4.82 6.49
C MET A 513 23.41 -3.49 5.92
N TYR A 514 23.99 -2.64 6.78
CA TYR A 514 24.35 -1.25 6.43
C TYR A 514 25.73 -0.90 6.95
N PRO A 515 26.81 -1.56 6.47
CA PRO A 515 28.17 -1.33 6.95
C PRO A 515 28.59 0.11 6.69
N GLY A 516 29.24 0.73 7.67
CA GLY A 516 29.70 2.12 7.60
C GLY A 516 28.57 3.14 7.56
N ASN A 517 27.37 2.80 8.06
CA ASN A 517 26.16 3.62 8.00
C ASN A 517 25.78 4.05 6.57
N SER A 518 26.10 3.24 5.58
CA SER A 518 25.74 3.48 4.19
C SER A 518 24.39 2.85 3.85
N THR A 519 23.53 3.58 3.17
CA THR A 519 22.26 3.08 2.63
C THR A 519 22.46 2.09 1.48
N ASP A 520 23.65 2.06 0.89
CA ASP A 520 24.00 1.19 -0.23
C ASP A 520 25.49 0.82 -0.18
N SER A 521 25.79 -0.39 0.26
CA SER A 521 27.16 -0.90 0.37
C SER A 521 27.28 -2.25 -0.35
N LEU A 522 28.29 -2.37 -1.20
CA LEU A 522 28.66 -3.61 -1.89
C LEU A 522 29.74 -4.38 -1.12
N LEU A 523 29.52 -4.64 0.16
CA LEU A 523 30.48 -5.38 0.97
C LEU A 523 30.28 -6.89 0.84
N ASN A 524 31.29 -7.60 0.31
CA ASN A 524 31.31 -9.05 0.16
C ASN A 524 30.03 -9.63 -0.51
N PRO A 525 29.64 -9.18 -1.70
CA PRO A 525 28.43 -9.68 -2.36
C PRO A 525 28.61 -11.14 -2.77
N LEU A 526 27.59 -11.96 -2.50
CA LEU A 526 27.53 -13.36 -2.91
C LEU A 526 26.35 -13.57 -3.86
N SER A 527 26.56 -14.29 -4.94
CA SER A 527 25.43 -14.76 -5.77
C SER A 527 24.62 -15.80 -5.02
N ALA A 528 23.30 -15.74 -5.14
CA ALA A 528 22.38 -16.70 -4.55
C ALA A 528 21.59 -17.42 -5.65
N VAL A 529 21.44 -18.74 -5.52
CA VAL A 529 20.44 -19.51 -6.25
C VAL A 529 19.21 -19.61 -5.36
N ASN A 530 18.11 -18.98 -5.79
CA ASN A 530 16.85 -18.95 -5.09
C ASN A 530 15.82 -19.85 -5.77
N THR A 531 15.13 -20.66 -5.00
CA THR A 531 14.15 -21.65 -5.51
C THR A 531 12.77 -21.31 -5.01
N ILE A 532 11.79 -21.35 -5.92
CA ILE A 532 10.35 -21.25 -5.63
C ILE A 532 9.72 -22.62 -5.84
N TYR A 533 9.06 -23.15 -4.83
CA TYR A 533 8.41 -24.46 -4.89
C TYR A 533 6.97 -24.31 -5.39
N CYS A 534 6.62 -25.14 -6.37
CA CYS A 534 5.34 -25.14 -7.07
C CYS A 534 4.74 -26.55 -7.06
N ASN A 535 4.76 -27.22 -5.90
CA ASN A 535 4.33 -28.62 -5.76
C ASN A 535 3.29 -28.76 -4.64
N ILE A 536 2.64 -29.92 -4.56
CA ILE A 536 1.56 -30.15 -3.60
C ILE A 536 2.00 -30.02 -2.13
N LEU A 537 3.26 -30.36 -1.81
CA LEU A 537 3.79 -30.30 -0.45
C LEU A 537 4.20 -28.88 -0.06
N ASN A 538 4.61 -28.09 -1.05
CA ASN A 538 5.10 -26.72 -0.91
C ASN A 538 4.49 -25.85 -2.02
N ALA A 539 3.19 -25.61 -1.91
CA ALA A 539 2.47 -24.81 -2.91
C ALA A 539 2.64 -23.31 -2.65
N SER A 540 3.30 -22.63 -3.59
CA SER A 540 3.34 -21.16 -3.64
C SER A 540 2.08 -20.64 -4.31
N TYR A 541 1.54 -19.50 -3.83
CA TYR A 541 0.31 -18.92 -4.37
C TYR A 541 0.23 -17.41 -4.18
N VAL A 542 -0.62 -16.79 -4.98
CA VAL A 542 -1.10 -15.41 -4.77
C VAL A 542 -2.52 -15.45 -4.26
N GLU A 543 -2.81 -14.70 -3.20
CA GLU A 543 -4.15 -14.53 -2.67
C GLU A 543 -4.67 -13.15 -3.10
N LEU A 544 -5.73 -13.14 -3.91
CA LEU A 544 -6.34 -11.95 -4.49
C LEU A 544 -7.65 -11.63 -3.76
N PRO A 545 -7.84 -10.40 -3.23
CA PRO A 545 -9.10 -9.94 -2.64
C PRO A 545 -10.08 -9.53 -3.74
N LEU A 546 -10.92 -10.47 -4.20
CA LEU A 546 -11.83 -10.28 -5.33
C LEU A 546 -13.27 -10.03 -4.86
N LEU A 547 -13.93 -9.08 -5.52
CA LEU A 547 -15.34 -8.75 -5.32
C LEU A 547 -16.21 -9.63 -6.23
N ASN A 548 -17.22 -10.30 -5.65
CA ASN A 548 -18.22 -11.10 -6.38
C ASN A 548 -17.60 -12.09 -7.38
N PHE A 549 -16.41 -12.57 -7.07
CA PHE A 549 -15.77 -13.59 -7.87
C PHE A 549 -16.47 -14.93 -7.63
N SER A 550 -17.10 -15.49 -8.68
CA SER A 550 -17.41 -16.91 -8.74
C SER A 550 -16.20 -17.60 -9.38
N SER A 551 -15.56 -18.52 -8.70
CA SER A 551 -14.62 -19.42 -9.36
C SER A 551 -15.37 -20.04 -10.56
N ASP A 552 -14.77 -20.01 -11.77
CA ASP A 552 -15.25 -20.82 -12.90
C ASP A 552 -14.92 -22.32 -12.75
N ILE A 553 -14.49 -22.76 -11.55
CA ILE A 553 -15.02 -24.00 -11.07
C ILE A 553 -16.52 -23.67 -10.98
N SER A 554 -17.28 -23.95 -12.05
CA SER A 554 -18.67 -24.25 -11.89
C SER A 554 -18.69 -25.10 -10.62
N GLU A 555 -19.25 -24.62 -9.50
CA GLU A 555 -20.18 -25.45 -8.87
C GLU A 555 -21.07 -25.84 -10.04
N LEU A 556 -20.70 -26.85 -10.76
CA LEU A 556 -21.64 -27.82 -11.18
C LEU A 556 -22.34 -28.14 -9.87
N SER A 557 -23.33 -27.31 -9.52
CA SER A 557 -24.50 -27.81 -8.86
C SER A 557 -25.13 -28.79 -9.86
N ASP A 558 -24.35 -29.79 -10.27
CA ASP A 558 -24.85 -31.07 -10.59
C ASP A 558 -25.52 -31.50 -9.30
N LYS A 559 -26.82 -31.30 -9.29
CA LYS A 559 -27.75 -31.93 -8.34
C LYS A 559 -27.70 -33.46 -8.46
N ASN A 560 -26.61 -34.00 -8.97
CA ASN A 560 -26.23 -35.40 -8.95
C ASN A 560 -25.05 -35.52 -7.98
N HIS A 561 -25.37 -35.63 -6.69
CA HIS A 561 -24.42 -36.15 -5.70
C HIS A 561 -23.89 -37.47 -6.25
N SER A 562 -22.66 -37.49 -6.75
CA SER A 562 -22.03 -38.70 -7.25
C SER A 562 -21.65 -39.68 -6.13
N ILE A 563 -21.62 -39.20 -4.89
CA ILE A 563 -21.40 -39.94 -3.65
C ILE A 563 -22.51 -39.58 -2.67
N THR A 564 -23.15 -40.55 -2.07
CA THR A 564 -24.07 -40.34 -0.94
C THR A 564 -23.50 -41.03 0.29
N LEU A 565 -23.41 -40.30 1.40
CA LEU A 565 -22.87 -40.78 2.68
C LEU A 565 -23.95 -40.74 3.74
N PHE A 566 -24.16 -41.88 4.43
CA PHE A 566 -25.14 -41.95 5.51
C PHE A 566 -24.78 -43.04 6.55
N PRO A 567 -25.13 -42.85 7.84
CA PRO A 567 -25.63 -41.57 8.38
C PRO A 567 -24.56 -40.50 8.40
N ASN A 568 -24.96 -39.23 8.46
CA ASN A 568 -24.07 -38.10 8.70
C ASN A 568 -24.77 -37.14 9.69
N PRO A 569 -24.32 -37.01 10.94
CA PRO A 569 -23.10 -37.59 11.53
C PRO A 569 -23.13 -39.13 11.61
N VAL A 570 -21.92 -39.73 11.59
CA VAL A 570 -21.72 -41.16 11.60
C VAL A 570 -21.00 -41.63 12.88
N GLY A 571 -21.44 -42.78 13.43
CA GLY A 571 -20.67 -43.52 14.44
C GLY A 571 -19.53 -44.31 13.78
N ASN A 572 -19.53 -45.63 13.92
CA ASN A 572 -18.42 -46.45 13.45
C ASN A 572 -18.57 -46.97 12.01
N ILE A 573 -19.78 -47.04 11.47
CA ILE A 573 -20.02 -47.58 10.11
C ILE A 573 -20.63 -46.50 9.22
N LEU A 574 -19.92 -46.13 8.18
CA LEU A 574 -20.36 -45.20 7.15
C LEU A 574 -20.84 -46.00 5.91
N LYS A 575 -22.08 -45.82 5.51
CA LYS A 575 -22.60 -46.35 4.26
C LYS A 575 -22.35 -45.40 3.15
N VAL A 576 -21.82 -45.91 2.04
CA VAL A 576 -21.47 -45.14 0.84
C VAL A 576 -22.27 -45.70 -0.32
N ALA A 577 -22.97 -44.79 -1.05
CA ALA A 577 -23.59 -45.12 -2.30
C ALA A 577 -23.04 -44.23 -3.45
N LEU A 578 -22.59 -44.84 -4.52
CA LEU A 578 -22.04 -44.19 -5.70
C LEU A 578 -23.09 -44.25 -6.81
N LEU A 579 -23.45 -43.09 -7.37
CA LEU A 579 -24.49 -42.99 -8.41
C LEU A 579 -23.98 -43.29 -9.80
N GLU A 580 -22.66 -43.30 -10.03
CA GLU A 580 -22.04 -43.61 -11.33
C GLU A 580 -21.61 -45.07 -11.43
N LYS A 581 -21.77 -45.68 -12.60
CA LYS A 581 -21.33 -47.03 -12.87
C LYS A 581 -19.80 -47.12 -12.88
N MET A 582 -19.20 -47.91 -12.01
CA MET A 582 -17.77 -47.99 -11.81
C MET A 582 -17.00 -48.63 -12.98
N SER A 583 -15.86 -48.05 -13.35
CA SER A 583 -14.83 -48.71 -14.16
C SER A 583 -13.96 -49.61 -13.27
N SER A 584 -13.38 -50.64 -13.82
CA SER A 584 -12.76 -51.77 -13.11
C SER A 584 -11.52 -51.48 -12.23
N ASN A 585 -11.09 -50.22 -12.07
CA ASN A 585 -9.96 -49.86 -11.19
C ASN A 585 -10.19 -48.45 -10.60
N PHE A 586 -10.93 -48.42 -9.52
CA PHE A 586 -11.37 -47.17 -8.90
C PHE A 586 -11.00 -47.20 -7.40
N THR A 587 -10.32 -46.15 -6.92
CA THR A 587 -9.92 -45.99 -5.53
C THR A 587 -10.57 -44.74 -4.94
N LEU A 588 -11.16 -44.91 -3.76
CA LEU A 588 -11.62 -43.82 -2.91
C LEU A 588 -10.55 -43.51 -1.87
N TYR A 589 -10.42 -42.25 -1.55
CA TYR A 589 -9.48 -41.74 -0.58
C TYR A 589 -10.23 -41.00 0.51
N LEU A 590 -9.89 -41.32 1.76
CA LEU A 590 -10.44 -40.66 2.95
C LEU A 590 -9.40 -39.70 3.52
N PHE A 591 -9.78 -38.46 3.71
CA PHE A 591 -8.93 -37.41 4.27
C PHE A 591 -9.49 -36.90 5.59
N ASN A 592 -8.61 -36.52 6.51
CA ASN A 592 -8.99 -35.80 7.72
C ASN A 592 -9.15 -34.29 7.45
N GLN A 593 -9.56 -33.52 8.45
CA GLN A 593 -9.83 -32.08 8.37
C GLN A 593 -8.62 -31.20 7.95
N ILE A 594 -7.38 -31.73 8.03
CA ILE A 594 -6.15 -31.05 7.60
C ILE A 594 -5.69 -31.52 6.21
N GLY A 595 -6.51 -32.34 5.51
CA GLY A 595 -6.20 -32.83 4.16
C GLY A 595 -5.22 -34.01 4.12
N GLN A 596 -4.90 -34.63 5.26
CA GLN A 596 -4.05 -35.81 5.30
C GLN A 596 -4.89 -37.06 4.96
N GLU A 597 -4.40 -37.87 4.03
CA GLU A 597 -4.98 -39.19 3.69
C GLU A 597 -4.86 -40.11 4.88
N VAL A 598 -6.00 -40.69 5.30
CA VAL A 598 -6.09 -41.60 6.44
C VAL A 598 -6.51 -43.02 6.05
N MET A 599 -7.08 -43.18 4.84
CA MET A 599 -7.51 -44.51 4.36
C MET A 599 -7.68 -44.50 2.83
N GLN A 600 -7.33 -45.62 2.19
CA GLN A 600 -7.69 -45.93 0.81
C GLN A 600 -8.69 -47.06 0.76
N ILE A 601 -9.71 -46.92 -0.05
CA ILE A 601 -10.80 -47.90 -0.16
C ILE A 601 -10.92 -48.31 -1.64
N LEU A 602 -10.92 -49.61 -1.88
CA LEU A 602 -11.19 -50.21 -3.18
C LEU A 602 -12.60 -50.81 -3.13
N PRO A 603 -13.62 -50.08 -3.62
CA PRO A 603 -14.98 -50.55 -3.55
C PRO A 603 -15.20 -51.75 -4.48
N THR A 604 -15.96 -52.74 -4.02
CA THR A 604 -16.32 -53.92 -4.80
C THR A 604 -17.73 -53.85 -5.40
N SER A 605 -18.50 -52.82 -4.99
CA SER A 605 -19.87 -52.55 -5.45
C SER A 605 -20.17 -51.05 -5.40
N ASN A 606 -21.27 -50.60 -5.98
CA ASN A 606 -21.70 -49.20 -5.90
C ASN A 606 -22.25 -48.80 -4.53
N GLU A 607 -22.63 -49.78 -3.70
CA GLU A 607 -23.02 -49.59 -2.32
C GLU A 607 -22.14 -50.46 -1.45
N PHE A 608 -21.54 -49.86 -0.42
CA PHE A 608 -20.63 -50.56 0.53
C PHE A 608 -20.55 -49.80 1.85
N GLU A 609 -19.96 -50.44 2.84
CA GLU A 609 -19.75 -49.87 4.17
C GLU A 609 -18.26 -49.67 4.46
N ILE A 610 -17.95 -48.58 5.14
CA ILE A 610 -16.59 -48.27 5.62
C ILE A 610 -16.61 -48.33 7.15
N ASP A 611 -15.72 -49.12 7.72
CA ASP A 611 -15.48 -49.15 9.18
C ASP A 611 -14.55 -47.97 9.56
N LEU A 612 -15.08 -47.06 10.34
CA LEU A 612 -14.41 -45.89 10.87
C LEU A 612 -14.01 -46.02 12.35
N SER A 613 -14.13 -47.20 12.94
CA SER A 613 -13.90 -47.40 14.38
C SER A 613 -12.49 -47.04 14.84
N ALA A 614 -11.50 -47.11 13.94
CA ALA A 614 -10.11 -46.71 14.21
C ALA A 614 -9.88 -45.18 14.12
N LEU A 615 -10.86 -44.40 13.64
CA LEU A 615 -10.71 -42.96 13.45
C LEU A 615 -11.27 -42.19 14.64
N LYS A 616 -10.62 -41.08 14.97
CA LYS A 616 -11.09 -40.15 16.02
C LYS A 616 -12.28 -39.36 15.52
N SER A 617 -13.07 -38.81 16.45
CA SER A 617 -14.14 -37.85 16.10
C SER A 617 -13.58 -36.64 15.39
N GLY A 618 -14.27 -36.18 14.34
CA GLY A 618 -13.83 -35.08 13.52
C GLY A 618 -14.54 -35.02 12.17
N ILE A 619 -14.16 -34.03 11.35
CA ILE A 619 -14.64 -33.90 9.96
C ILE A 619 -13.71 -34.69 9.06
N TYR A 620 -14.29 -35.47 8.16
CA TYR A 620 -13.58 -36.25 7.16
C TYR A 620 -14.19 -35.99 5.77
N THR A 621 -13.37 -36.14 4.73
CA THR A 621 -13.80 -36.02 3.34
C THR A 621 -13.45 -37.27 2.57
N LEU A 622 -14.47 -37.96 2.02
CA LEU A 622 -14.33 -39.10 1.13
C LEU A 622 -14.37 -38.60 -0.33
N GLY A 623 -13.41 -38.98 -1.15
CA GLY A 623 -13.36 -38.54 -2.53
C GLY A 623 -12.62 -39.49 -3.46
N TYR A 624 -12.80 -39.27 -4.77
CA TYR A 624 -12.15 -40.00 -5.86
C TYR A 624 -11.90 -39.12 -7.06
N TYR A 625 -10.94 -39.56 -7.88
CA TYR A 625 -10.58 -38.87 -9.11
C TYR A 625 -11.26 -39.56 -10.31
N ASN A 626 -12.06 -38.83 -11.06
CA ASN A 626 -12.71 -39.34 -12.26
C ASN A 626 -12.70 -38.31 -13.39
N ASN A 627 -12.29 -38.71 -14.60
CA ASN A 627 -12.25 -37.88 -15.82
C ASN A 627 -11.60 -36.50 -15.65
N GLY A 628 -10.52 -36.42 -14.85
CA GLY A 628 -9.80 -35.16 -14.63
C GLY A 628 -10.31 -34.31 -13.47
N TYR A 629 -11.30 -34.77 -12.71
CA TYR A 629 -11.91 -34.03 -11.61
C TYR A 629 -11.98 -34.85 -10.33
N TRP A 630 -11.76 -34.20 -9.17
CA TRP A 630 -12.07 -34.72 -7.85
C TRP A 630 -13.57 -34.64 -7.61
N LYS A 631 -14.20 -35.77 -7.28
CA LYS A 631 -15.54 -35.85 -6.71
C LYS A 631 -15.41 -36.23 -5.24
N HIS A 632 -16.04 -35.48 -4.35
CA HIS A 632 -15.91 -35.69 -2.92
C HIS A 632 -17.16 -35.28 -2.15
N GLU A 633 -17.31 -35.87 -0.96
CA GLU A 633 -18.36 -35.56 0.01
C GLU A 633 -17.78 -35.59 1.41
N SER A 634 -18.25 -34.70 2.29
CA SER A 634 -17.75 -34.61 3.67
C SER A 634 -18.77 -35.11 4.67
N PHE A 635 -18.28 -35.70 5.75
CA PHE A 635 -19.11 -36.18 6.84
C PHE A 635 -18.47 -35.90 8.20
N VAL A 636 -19.29 -36.00 9.28
CA VAL A 636 -18.87 -35.84 10.66
C VAL A 636 -18.82 -37.21 11.30
N LYS A 637 -17.64 -37.64 11.82
CA LYS A 637 -17.46 -38.80 12.66
C LYS A 637 -17.68 -38.40 14.11
N GLU A 638 -18.63 -39.03 14.76
CA GLU A 638 -18.87 -38.91 16.20
C GLU A 638 -18.28 -40.10 16.98
N ASN A 639 -18.21 -40.00 18.33
CA ASN A 639 -17.70 -41.05 19.18
C ASN A 639 -18.59 -42.31 19.21
#